data_8b7b5c0586c737c11156c903fcbada29
#
_entry.id   8b7b5c0586c737c11156c903fcbada29
#
_cell.length_a   1.000
_cell.length_b   1.000
_cell.length_c   1.000
_cell.angle_alpha   90.00
_cell.angle_beta   90.00
_cell.angle_gamma   90.00
#
_symmetry.space_group_name_H-M   'P 1'
#
loop_
_entity.id
_entity.type
_entity.pdbx_description
1 polymer ?
#
loop_
_entity_poly.entity_id
_entity_poly.type
_entity_poly.pdbx_seq_one_letter_code
_entity_poly.pdbx_strand_id
1 'polypeptide(L)'
;FIGVLIVSSFVLNAEEGTEVESVTIIGTKDDVKELAGSGSVLSNADLKKQMDTDIHKILSAVPGVYFRTEDGYGLRPNISIRGTSIDRSAKVTLMEDGILIAPAPYTSASAYYFPTTGRINSVEVLKGPASISQGPSTIGGAINLISTPIPEANSGKFIQELGQNGMVRTHAYYGGNSGNLGALVEVHEHQTDGFDGIANVGGDTGFNKSDVMFKARYESGNHSLTLKMLEMNEKSEQSYVGLSQASFNKNPRLRYGMTQYDVMDNDGDQMSLTYAGSIGNFDVVASKWSNDYHRDWFKVDKANNTKAHGVSNGINSVISAANGGNANAQAILDGKLAVQVKLKHNNRFYTNEGFQFKVSTEVGMHALTVGYRDMEDSESRYQEYECFDQSASGVNSALYSCGTGYTGSNNRLRESEATSYYIEDKITLGKLAITIGHRSEDYDQVENRWDDGTPTRTQLNSSYPKTKDGDYTSTGFGATYDLNANMQLVAGFHEGMTAMFGTDPETADNMELGLRYSEGMSDLEVFYFQSDYESLKAACTNSQGGACDDGDVFDGGAVDVSGVEVSGSMIVEGDNGTSYPIGLTYTSTDATFANSFDDDGEYWGVVAAGDDVPYVPDSSLALVAGFVTSNGLSGNLRWVKNGSSCSTASCGINQTIDAHSFIDLNIRKALNENVDIYMGVENLLDDEDVVARAPKDGARSQKPRTMKVGFALNF
;
A
#
# COMPACT_ATOMS: atom_id res chain seq x y z
N PHE A 1 14.34 30.93 -13.01
CA PHE A 1 13.85 32.30 -12.94
C PHE A 1 12.46 32.26 -12.34
N ILE A 2 12.33 32.52 -11.05
CA ILE A 2 11.05 32.56 -10.34
C ILE A 2 10.55 34.01 -10.44
N GLY A 3 9.47 34.21 -11.19
CA GLY A 3 8.73 35.47 -11.21
C GLY A 3 7.69 35.47 -10.08
N VAL A 4 7.88 36.34 -9.10
CA VAL A 4 6.92 36.58 -8.03
C VAL A 4 5.74 37.39 -8.60
N LEU A 5 4.56 36.79 -8.64
CA LEU A 5 3.30 37.50 -8.89
C LEU A 5 2.65 37.85 -7.54
N ILE A 6 2.57 39.13 -7.25
CA ILE A 6 1.81 39.67 -6.10
C ILE A 6 0.35 39.77 -6.52
N VAL A 7 -0.53 38.99 -5.87
CA VAL A 7 -1.99 39.10 -6.00
C VAL A 7 -2.57 39.57 -4.67
N SER A 8 -3.31 40.64 -4.73
CA SER A 8 -4.00 41.29 -3.60
C SER A 8 -5.18 40.44 -3.11
N SER A 9 -5.24 40.29 -1.79
CA SER A 9 -6.19 39.53 -1.00
C SER A 9 -7.65 40.00 -1.07
N PHE A 10 -8.56 39.07 -1.34
CA PHE A 10 -9.92 39.10 -0.84
C PHE A 10 -10.14 37.87 0.06
N VAL A 11 -10.54 38.15 1.31
CA VAL A 11 -10.88 37.12 2.30
C VAL A 11 -12.33 36.68 2.03
N LEU A 12 -12.52 35.41 1.75
CA LEU A 12 -13.82 34.74 1.89
C LEU A 12 -13.55 33.41 2.63
N ASN A 13 -14.21 33.23 3.76
CA ASN A 13 -14.28 31.94 4.45
C ASN A 13 -14.95 30.94 3.51
N ALA A 14 -14.20 30.00 2.99
CA ALA A 14 -14.76 28.84 2.29
C ALA A 14 -15.11 27.78 3.34
N GLU A 15 -16.40 27.51 3.53
CA GLU A 15 -16.89 26.24 4.06
C GLU A 15 -16.36 25.13 3.11
N GLU A 16 -15.95 24.00 3.68
CA GLU A 16 -15.58 22.82 2.88
C GLU A 16 -16.80 22.41 2.05
N GLY A 17 -16.77 22.71 0.75
CA GLY A 17 -17.85 22.39 -0.17
C GLY A 17 -17.93 20.87 -0.34
N THR A 18 -19.11 20.34 -0.29
CA THR A 18 -19.43 18.96 -0.66
C THR A 18 -19.19 18.80 -2.16
N GLU A 19 -18.02 18.31 -2.52
CA GLU A 19 -17.77 17.84 -3.89
C GLU A 19 -18.66 16.62 -4.17
N VAL A 20 -19.31 16.62 -5.32
CA VAL A 20 -20.16 15.49 -5.75
C VAL A 20 -19.32 14.21 -5.70
N GLU A 21 -19.78 13.26 -4.96
CA GLU A 21 -19.21 11.96 -4.56
C GLU A 21 -18.88 11.00 -5.72
N SER A 22 -18.25 11.50 -6.78
CA SER A 22 -17.97 10.69 -7.97
C SER A 22 -16.79 9.73 -7.78
N VAL A 23 -15.89 10.04 -6.84
CA VAL A 23 -14.62 9.31 -6.66
C VAL A 23 -14.50 8.65 -5.29
N THR A 24 -15.37 8.98 -4.34
CA THR A 24 -15.45 8.35 -3.02
C THR A 24 -16.32 7.10 -3.06
N ILE A 25 -16.03 6.17 -2.16
CA ILE A 25 -16.81 4.96 -1.94
C ILE A 25 -17.60 5.08 -0.64
N ILE A 26 -16.98 5.60 0.41
CA ILE A 26 -17.58 5.84 1.71
C ILE A 26 -18.03 7.31 1.81
N GLY A 27 -17.13 8.25 1.49
CA GLY A 27 -17.36 9.70 1.63
C GLY A 27 -16.75 10.26 2.89
N THR A 28 -17.55 10.44 3.94
CA THR A 28 -17.13 11.04 5.20
C THR A 28 -17.06 10.01 6.33
N LYS A 29 -16.50 10.40 7.48
CA LYS A 29 -16.54 9.56 8.70
C LYS A 29 -17.96 9.26 9.17
N ASP A 30 -18.89 10.20 8.97
CA ASP A 30 -20.28 10.01 9.37
C ASP A 30 -20.99 8.96 8.50
N ASP A 31 -20.54 8.78 7.25
CA ASP A 31 -21.11 7.81 6.31
C ASP A 31 -20.66 6.38 6.60
N VAL A 32 -19.63 6.18 7.41
CA VAL A 32 -19.18 4.82 7.85
C VAL A 32 -20.32 4.06 8.53
N LYS A 33 -21.21 4.73 9.24
CA LYS A 33 -22.39 4.10 9.87
C LYS A 33 -23.42 3.57 8.88
N GLU A 34 -23.38 4.02 7.62
CA GLU A 34 -24.25 3.54 6.56
C GLU A 34 -23.76 2.22 5.94
N LEU A 35 -22.51 1.83 6.24
CA LEU A 35 -21.94 0.58 5.75
C LEU A 35 -22.52 -0.62 6.51
N ALA A 36 -22.90 -1.64 5.78
CA ALA A 36 -23.29 -2.93 6.32
C ALA A 36 -22.08 -3.84 6.65
N GLY A 37 -20.97 -3.24 6.98
CA GLY A 37 -19.68 -3.85 7.31
C GLY A 37 -18.74 -2.85 7.93
N SER A 38 -17.51 -3.25 8.25
CA SER A 38 -16.51 -2.34 8.84
C SER A 38 -15.81 -1.50 7.76
N GLY A 39 -15.55 -0.25 8.09
CA GLY A 39 -14.84 0.69 7.23
C GLY A 39 -14.18 1.79 8.03
N SER A 40 -13.31 2.54 7.38
CA SER A 40 -12.63 3.69 8.01
C SER A 40 -12.38 4.79 6.98
N VAL A 41 -12.50 6.04 7.42
CA VAL A 41 -12.14 7.22 6.63
C VAL A 41 -11.12 8.04 7.40
N LEU A 42 -9.95 8.23 6.81
CA LEU A 42 -8.95 9.19 7.28
C LEU A 42 -9.10 10.48 6.47
N SER A 43 -9.67 11.50 7.09
CA SER A 43 -9.94 12.78 6.45
C SER A 43 -8.66 13.59 6.21
N ASN A 44 -8.75 14.63 5.38
CA ASN A 44 -7.66 15.61 5.19
C ASN A 44 -7.19 16.22 6.53
N ALA A 45 -8.11 16.45 7.46
CA ALA A 45 -7.78 16.95 8.80
C ALA A 45 -6.95 15.93 9.60
N ASP A 46 -7.24 14.64 9.47
CA ASP A 46 -6.47 13.58 10.15
C ASP A 46 -5.07 13.46 9.55
N LEU A 47 -4.95 13.46 8.22
CA LEU A 47 -3.67 13.42 7.52
C LEU A 47 -2.78 14.64 7.86
N LYS A 48 -3.38 15.83 7.94
CA LYS A 48 -2.68 17.05 8.37
C LYS A 48 -2.18 16.98 9.82
N LYS A 49 -2.93 16.32 10.72
CA LYS A 49 -2.51 16.13 12.12
C LYS A 49 -1.38 15.13 12.24
N GLN A 50 -1.42 14.05 11.46
CA GLN A 50 -0.38 13.00 11.47
C GLN A 50 0.94 13.49 10.88
N MET A 51 0.91 14.36 9.86
CA MET A 51 2.08 14.87 9.12
C MET A 51 2.94 13.77 8.50
N ASP A 52 2.38 12.59 8.27
CA ASP A 52 3.10 11.46 7.68
C ASP A 52 3.08 11.49 6.16
N THR A 53 4.13 10.94 5.57
CA THR A 53 4.22 10.64 4.13
C THR A 53 4.42 9.14 3.88
N ASP A 54 4.61 8.36 4.92
CA ASP A 54 4.66 6.90 4.87
C ASP A 54 3.24 6.34 5.06
N ILE A 55 2.73 5.63 4.04
CA ILE A 55 1.38 5.05 4.07
C ILE A 55 1.21 4.04 5.23
N HIS A 56 2.25 3.31 5.62
CA HIS A 56 2.19 2.39 6.74
C HIS A 56 1.86 3.12 8.05
N LYS A 57 2.48 4.29 8.26
CA LYS A 57 2.20 5.13 9.42
C LYS A 57 0.79 5.73 9.38
N ILE A 58 0.34 6.17 8.20
CA ILE A 58 -1.01 6.70 7.99
C ILE A 58 -2.06 5.64 8.34
N LEU A 59 -1.92 4.45 7.78
CA LEU A 59 -2.87 3.35 7.98
C LEU A 59 -2.76 2.67 9.37
N SER A 60 -1.74 2.97 10.18
CA SER A 60 -1.68 2.49 11.58
C SER A 60 -2.86 3.00 12.44
N ALA A 61 -3.58 4.01 11.96
CA ALA A 61 -4.82 4.51 12.56
C ALA A 61 -6.07 3.67 12.17
N VAL A 62 -5.92 2.65 11.32
CA VAL A 62 -7.02 1.79 10.86
C VAL A 62 -6.88 0.40 11.48
N PRO A 63 -7.87 -0.10 12.24
CA PRO A 63 -7.78 -1.43 12.84
C PRO A 63 -7.83 -2.53 11.78
N GLY A 64 -7.16 -3.64 12.03
CA GLY A 64 -7.10 -4.80 11.12
C GLY A 64 -6.15 -4.64 9.95
N VAL A 65 -5.36 -3.56 9.88
CA VAL A 65 -4.38 -3.32 8.83
C VAL A 65 -2.96 -3.56 9.38
N TYR A 66 -2.20 -4.40 8.70
CA TYR A 66 -0.83 -4.80 9.07
C TYR A 66 0.17 -4.45 7.99
N PHE A 67 1.45 -4.35 8.37
CA PHE A 67 2.51 -3.88 7.48
C PHE A 67 3.77 -4.69 7.63
N ARG A 68 4.49 -4.86 6.50
CA ARG A 68 5.90 -5.21 6.48
C ARG A 68 6.69 -4.02 5.95
N THR A 69 7.41 -3.34 6.81
CA THR A 69 8.21 -2.16 6.44
C THR A 69 9.54 -2.60 5.83
N GLU A 70 9.87 -2.11 4.64
CA GLU A 70 11.13 -2.48 3.96
C GLU A 70 12.12 -1.32 3.84
N ASP A 71 11.64 -0.13 3.49
CA ASP A 71 12.48 1.04 3.18
C ASP A 71 12.40 2.16 4.23
N GLY A 72 11.45 2.08 5.15
CA GLY A 72 11.22 3.10 6.18
C GLY A 72 10.58 4.39 5.66
N TYR A 73 10.13 4.41 4.39
CA TYR A 73 9.48 5.56 3.74
C TYR A 73 8.14 5.22 3.09
N GLY A 74 7.79 3.93 3.00
CA GLY A 74 6.54 3.45 2.40
C GLY A 74 6.48 3.58 0.87
N LEU A 75 7.62 3.56 0.19
CA LEU A 75 7.70 3.70 -1.26
C LEU A 75 7.03 2.52 -1.99
N ARG A 76 7.16 1.33 -1.44
CA ARG A 76 6.61 0.06 -1.97
C ARG A 76 5.91 -0.68 -0.85
N PRO A 77 4.66 -0.30 -0.55
CA PRO A 77 4.00 -0.81 0.64
C PRO A 77 3.70 -2.30 0.55
N ASN A 78 3.85 -2.94 1.70
CA ASN A 78 3.36 -4.26 1.95
C ASN A 78 2.24 -4.14 2.98
N ILE A 79 1.01 -4.19 2.52
CA ILE A 79 -0.21 -4.02 3.32
C ILE A 79 -0.98 -5.33 3.31
N SER A 80 -1.39 -5.77 4.48
CA SER A 80 -2.32 -6.86 4.71
C SER A 80 -3.53 -6.31 5.47
N ILE A 81 -4.70 -6.82 5.17
CA ILE A 81 -5.93 -6.55 5.92
C ILE A 81 -6.43 -7.88 6.45
N ARG A 82 -6.65 -8.00 7.78
CA ARG A 82 -7.19 -9.19 8.45
C ARG A 82 -6.49 -10.50 8.04
N GLY A 83 -5.15 -10.50 8.04
CA GLY A 83 -4.35 -11.72 7.82
C GLY A 83 -4.16 -12.17 6.38
N THR A 84 -4.54 -11.39 5.37
CA THR A 84 -4.17 -11.67 3.96
C THR A 84 -2.64 -11.69 3.80
N SER A 85 -2.13 -12.41 2.80
CA SER A 85 -0.70 -12.38 2.49
C SER A 85 -0.22 -10.95 2.17
N ILE A 86 0.86 -10.55 2.81
CA ILE A 86 1.30 -9.14 2.88
C ILE A 86 2.13 -8.68 1.65
N ASP A 87 2.62 -9.63 0.81
CA ASP A 87 3.63 -9.29 -0.20
C ASP A 87 3.13 -8.28 -1.22
N ARG A 88 3.75 -7.09 -1.20
CA ARG A 88 3.46 -5.97 -2.12
C ARG A 88 1.99 -5.61 -2.22
N SER A 89 1.23 -5.79 -1.14
CA SER A 89 -0.21 -5.47 -1.09
C SER A 89 -1.05 -6.16 -2.20
N ALA A 90 -0.56 -7.26 -2.78
CA ALA A 90 -1.16 -7.89 -3.95
C ALA A 90 -2.57 -8.44 -3.71
N LYS A 91 -2.97 -8.59 -2.45
CA LYS A 91 -4.29 -9.11 -2.04
C LYS A 91 -5.23 -8.05 -1.45
N VAL A 92 -4.92 -6.78 -1.70
CA VAL A 92 -5.76 -5.66 -1.32
C VAL A 92 -6.12 -4.91 -2.59
N THR A 93 -7.40 -4.62 -2.81
CA THR A 93 -7.83 -3.78 -3.91
C THR A 93 -7.39 -2.34 -3.66
N LEU A 94 -6.42 -1.87 -4.44
CA LEU A 94 -5.87 -0.52 -4.34
C LEU A 94 -6.48 0.38 -5.42
N MET A 95 -6.99 1.52 -5.02
CA MET A 95 -7.62 2.51 -5.90
C MET A 95 -7.12 3.93 -5.62
N GLU A 96 -7.15 4.76 -6.64
CA GLU A 96 -7.09 6.21 -6.53
C GLU A 96 -8.28 6.82 -7.26
N ASP A 97 -9.06 7.62 -6.57
CA ASP A 97 -10.29 8.22 -7.12
C ASP A 97 -11.27 7.16 -7.69
N GLY A 98 -11.38 5.99 -7.04
CA GLY A 98 -12.26 4.89 -7.45
C GLY A 98 -11.77 4.06 -8.64
N ILE A 99 -10.55 4.30 -9.13
CA ILE A 99 -9.93 3.59 -10.26
C ILE A 99 -8.81 2.70 -9.74
N LEU A 100 -8.71 1.45 -10.23
CA LEU A 100 -7.67 0.50 -9.86
C LEU A 100 -6.28 1.03 -10.26
N ILE A 101 -5.34 1.04 -9.29
CA ILE A 101 -3.99 1.59 -9.47
C ILE A 101 -2.87 0.56 -9.32
N ALA A 102 -3.16 -0.69 -8.93
CA ALA A 102 -2.15 -1.74 -9.05
C ALA A 102 -1.63 -1.74 -10.49
N PRO A 103 -0.31 -1.88 -10.72
CA PRO A 103 0.26 -1.77 -12.08
C PRO A 103 -0.43 -2.64 -13.11
N ALA A 104 -0.82 -3.86 -12.75
CA ALA A 104 -1.64 -4.76 -13.55
C ALA A 104 -2.48 -5.65 -12.62
N PRO A 105 -3.72 -5.26 -12.29
CA PRO A 105 -4.54 -5.86 -11.23
C PRO A 105 -4.78 -7.37 -11.36
N TYR A 106 -4.86 -7.90 -12.58
CA TYR A 106 -5.10 -9.34 -12.84
C TYR A 106 -3.84 -10.12 -13.22
N THR A 107 -2.83 -9.46 -13.83
CA THR A 107 -1.60 -10.16 -14.24
C THR A 107 -0.46 -10.00 -13.26
N SER A 108 -0.37 -8.89 -12.52
CA SER A 108 0.69 -8.58 -11.57
C SER A 108 0.25 -7.49 -10.59
N ALA A 109 -0.61 -7.85 -9.65
CA ALA A 109 -1.25 -6.93 -8.70
C ALA A 109 -0.30 -6.26 -7.68
N SER A 110 0.99 -6.65 -7.66
CA SER A 110 1.98 -6.15 -6.71
C SER A 110 2.15 -4.62 -6.77
N ALA A 111 2.00 -3.94 -5.64
CA ALA A 111 2.08 -2.48 -5.51
C ALA A 111 3.53 -1.96 -5.64
N TYR A 112 4.09 -2.08 -6.82
CA TYR A 112 5.36 -1.43 -7.17
C TYR A 112 5.17 0.05 -7.52
N TYR A 113 3.99 0.43 -7.95
CA TYR A 113 3.50 1.79 -7.90
C TYR A 113 2.60 1.97 -6.67
N PHE A 114 2.78 3.08 -5.99
CA PHE A 114 1.87 3.56 -4.97
C PHE A 114 1.82 5.09 -5.01
N PRO A 115 0.63 5.72 -4.94
CA PRO A 115 0.47 7.16 -4.98
C PRO A 115 1.29 7.85 -3.90
N THR A 116 1.84 9.01 -4.22
CA THR A 116 2.59 9.82 -3.27
C THR A 116 1.63 10.37 -2.21
N THR A 117 1.69 9.79 -1.01
CA THR A 117 0.75 10.07 0.07
C THR A 117 0.71 11.55 0.48
N GLY A 118 1.79 12.29 0.24
CA GLY A 118 1.86 13.74 0.53
C GLY A 118 0.90 14.60 -0.30
N ARG A 119 0.31 14.07 -1.40
CA ARG A 119 -0.71 14.73 -2.23
C ARG A 119 -2.11 14.15 -2.06
N ILE A 120 -2.28 13.16 -1.21
CA ILE A 120 -3.59 12.52 -0.96
C ILE A 120 -4.40 13.38 0.01
N ASN A 121 -5.68 13.59 -0.34
CA ASN A 121 -6.62 14.39 0.43
C ASN A 121 -7.31 13.58 1.54
N SER A 122 -7.69 12.33 1.24
CA SER A 122 -8.30 11.40 2.22
C SER A 122 -8.03 9.95 1.84
N VAL A 123 -8.22 9.04 2.79
CA VAL A 123 -8.06 7.60 2.59
C VAL A 123 -9.28 6.88 3.11
N GLU A 124 -9.88 6.05 2.27
CA GLU A 124 -11.00 5.19 2.60
C GLU A 124 -10.52 3.73 2.67
N VAL A 125 -10.93 2.99 3.69
CA VAL A 125 -10.63 1.56 3.84
C VAL A 125 -11.93 0.82 4.08
N LEU A 126 -12.24 -0.12 3.17
CA LEU A 126 -13.41 -1.00 3.27
C LEU A 126 -12.94 -2.40 3.63
N LYS A 127 -13.67 -3.05 4.52
CA LYS A 127 -13.37 -4.41 4.98
C LYS A 127 -14.65 -5.24 5.04
N GLY A 128 -14.49 -6.57 5.00
CA GLY A 128 -15.62 -7.48 5.09
C GLY A 128 -16.70 -7.24 4.01
N PRO A 129 -17.98 -7.39 4.33
CA PRO A 129 -19.09 -7.24 3.38
C PRO A 129 -19.15 -5.88 2.67
N ALA A 130 -18.62 -4.83 3.29
CA ALA A 130 -18.55 -3.49 2.67
C ALA A 130 -17.67 -3.44 1.41
N SER A 131 -16.81 -4.44 1.18
CA SER A 131 -15.91 -4.49 0.03
C SER A 131 -16.47 -5.25 -1.19
N ILE A 132 -17.66 -5.84 -1.13
CA ILE A 132 -18.20 -6.71 -2.19
C ILE A 132 -18.32 -6.01 -3.55
N SER A 133 -18.61 -4.71 -3.58
CA SER A 133 -18.66 -3.91 -4.80
C SER A 133 -17.29 -3.62 -5.40
N GLN A 134 -16.21 -3.91 -4.67
CA GLN A 134 -14.83 -3.65 -5.07
C GLN A 134 -14.12 -4.96 -5.43
N GLY A 135 -13.24 -4.95 -6.44
CA GLY A 135 -12.50 -6.13 -6.89
C GLY A 135 -11.29 -5.70 -7.73
N PRO A 136 -10.39 -6.62 -8.07
CA PRO A 136 -10.50 -8.09 -8.05
C PRO A 136 -10.06 -8.78 -6.75
N SER A 137 -9.75 -8.06 -5.68
CA SER A 137 -9.32 -8.63 -4.40
C SER A 137 -10.25 -8.16 -3.28
N THR A 138 -11.19 -9.02 -2.84
CA THR A 138 -12.23 -8.66 -1.87
C THR A 138 -12.10 -9.38 -0.53
N ILE A 139 -11.18 -10.35 -0.38
CA ILE A 139 -11.00 -11.07 0.89
C ILE A 139 -10.52 -10.11 1.98
N GLY A 140 -9.40 -9.42 1.75
CA GLY A 140 -8.88 -8.44 2.70
C GLY A 140 -9.73 -7.17 2.74
N GLY A 141 -10.10 -6.67 1.58
CA GLY A 141 -10.83 -5.43 1.41
C GLY A 141 -10.20 -4.49 0.39
N ALA A 142 -10.58 -3.23 0.46
CA ALA A 142 -10.16 -2.22 -0.50
C ALA A 142 -9.64 -0.94 0.19
N ILE A 143 -8.67 -0.30 -0.43
CA ILE A 143 -8.17 1.03 -0.04
C ILE A 143 -8.35 1.96 -1.21
N ASN A 144 -9.08 3.06 -1.01
CA ASN A 144 -9.28 4.11 -1.98
C ASN A 144 -8.59 5.40 -1.49
N LEU A 145 -7.68 5.91 -2.31
CA LEU A 145 -6.93 7.13 -2.04
C LEU A 145 -7.58 8.28 -2.82
N ILE A 146 -8.04 9.30 -2.14
CA ILE A 146 -8.66 10.46 -2.79
C ILE A 146 -7.60 11.52 -3.04
N SER A 147 -7.36 11.86 -4.29
CA SER A 147 -6.41 12.89 -4.69
C SER A 147 -6.97 14.30 -4.46
N THR A 148 -6.11 15.31 -4.44
CA THR A 148 -6.49 16.70 -4.20
C THR A 148 -7.66 17.13 -5.12
N PRO A 149 -8.81 17.57 -4.57
CA PRO A 149 -9.96 18.03 -5.35
C PRO A 149 -9.71 19.38 -6.00
N ILE A 150 -10.45 19.70 -7.06
CA ILE A 150 -10.48 21.05 -7.64
C ILE A 150 -11.19 21.99 -6.63
N PRO A 151 -10.53 23.05 -6.13
CA PRO A 151 -11.17 23.96 -5.18
C PRO A 151 -12.37 24.69 -5.77
N GLU A 152 -13.42 24.90 -4.98
CA GLU A 152 -14.60 25.64 -5.43
C GLU A 152 -14.29 27.11 -5.75
N ALA A 153 -13.52 27.76 -4.89
CA ALA A 153 -13.00 29.10 -5.10
C ALA A 153 -11.51 29.03 -5.48
N ASN A 154 -11.03 30.04 -6.21
CA ASN A 154 -9.61 30.14 -6.52
C ASN A 154 -8.78 30.11 -5.23
N SER A 155 -8.03 29.06 -5.05
CA SER A 155 -7.17 28.88 -3.89
C SER A 155 -5.97 28.02 -4.23
N GLY A 156 -4.95 28.13 -3.41
CA GLY A 156 -3.74 27.35 -3.54
C GLY A 156 -3.10 27.06 -2.20
N LYS A 157 -2.19 26.11 -2.23
CA LYS A 157 -1.41 25.71 -1.08
C LYS A 157 0.04 25.53 -1.48
N PHE A 158 0.95 25.91 -0.62
CA PHE A 158 2.36 25.65 -0.74
C PHE A 158 2.89 25.11 0.59
N ILE A 159 3.50 23.96 0.56
CA ILE A 159 4.17 23.33 1.72
C ILE A 159 5.64 23.16 1.38
N GLN A 160 6.51 23.55 2.31
CA GLN A 160 7.92 23.23 2.28
C GLN A 160 8.34 22.56 3.58
N GLU A 161 8.97 21.41 3.48
CA GLU A 161 9.58 20.71 4.60
C GLU A 161 11.08 20.50 4.38
N LEU A 162 11.82 20.60 5.46
CA LEU A 162 13.23 20.28 5.54
C LEU A 162 13.44 19.33 6.72
N GLY A 163 14.28 18.33 6.54
CA GLY A 163 14.52 17.32 7.58
C GLY A 163 15.96 16.82 7.61
N GLN A 164 16.20 15.89 8.52
CA GLN A 164 17.46 15.17 8.60
C GLN A 164 17.69 14.33 7.34
N ASN A 165 18.93 13.89 7.13
CA ASN A 165 19.34 13.07 5.98
C ASN A 165 19.03 13.71 4.63
N GLY A 166 19.27 15.01 4.50
CA GLY A 166 19.03 15.75 3.26
C GLY A 166 17.55 15.80 2.82
N MET A 167 16.60 15.49 3.73
CA MET A 167 15.19 15.46 3.40
C MET A 167 14.69 16.83 3.01
N VAL A 168 14.11 16.93 1.82
CA VAL A 168 13.38 18.08 1.28
C VAL A 168 12.06 17.59 0.70
N ARG A 169 10.94 18.21 1.12
CA ARG A 169 9.64 17.96 0.51
C ARG A 169 8.98 19.27 0.14
N THR A 170 8.54 19.35 -1.10
CA THR A 170 7.76 20.46 -1.65
C THR A 170 6.43 19.92 -2.13
N HIS A 171 5.34 20.55 -1.72
CA HIS A 171 4.00 20.26 -2.24
C HIS A 171 3.30 21.57 -2.53
N ALA A 172 2.82 21.74 -3.74
CA ALA A 172 2.14 22.95 -4.17
C ALA A 172 0.97 22.60 -5.07
N TYR A 173 -0.16 23.27 -4.88
CA TYR A 173 -1.24 23.25 -5.85
C TYR A 173 -1.92 24.60 -5.95
N TYR A 174 -2.55 24.85 -7.09
CA TYR A 174 -3.46 25.97 -7.31
C TYR A 174 -4.59 25.54 -8.23
N GLY A 175 -5.79 25.94 -7.88
CA GLY A 175 -6.97 25.62 -8.67
C GLY A 175 -8.17 26.50 -8.31
N GLY A 176 -9.29 26.23 -8.96
CA GLY A 176 -10.56 26.91 -8.72
C GLY A 176 -11.53 26.75 -9.88
N ASN A 177 -12.71 27.28 -9.70
CA ASN A 177 -13.80 27.29 -10.67
C ASN A 177 -14.02 28.69 -11.27
N SER A 178 -14.34 28.75 -12.55
CA SER A 178 -14.77 29.95 -13.26
C SER A 178 -15.96 29.62 -14.15
N GLY A 179 -17.17 29.99 -13.71
CA GLY A 179 -18.41 29.55 -14.36
C GLY A 179 -18.55 28.03 -14.28
N ASN A 180 -18.68 27.40 -15.45
CA ASN A 180 -18.84 25.95 -15.57
C ASN A 180 -17.52 25.18 -15.67
N LEU A 181 -16.37 25.85 -15.58
CA LEU A 181 -15.06 25.25 -15.76
C LEU A 181 -14.28 25.33 -14.44
N GLY A 182 -13.77 24.19 -14.00
CA GLY A 182 -12.83 24.07 -12.90
C GLY A 182 -11.49 23.54 -13.40
N ALA A 183 -10.40 23.93 -12.73
CA ALA A 183 -9.07 23.36 -13.02
C ALA A 183 -8.19 23.34 -11.75
N LEU A 184 -7.25 22.40 -11.71
CA LEU A 184 -6.22 22.25 -10.69
C LEU A 184 -4.90 21.85 -11.34
N VAL A 185 -3.81 22.45 -10.88
CA VAL A 185 -2.44 21.96 -11.11
C VAL A 185 -1.81 21.69 -9.76
N GLU A 186 -1.17 20.54 -9.63
CA GLU A 186 -0.50 20.11 -8.41
C GLU A 186 0.89 19.55 -8.73
N VAL A 187 1.88 19.90 -7.90
CA VAL A 187 3.24 19.39 -7.95
C VAL A 187 3.65 18.90 -6.58
N HIS A 188 4.20 17.70 -6.51
CA HIS A 188 4.78 17.16 -5.29
C HIS A 188 6.19 16.64 -5.56
N GLU A 189 7.17 17.06 -4.77
CA GLU A 189 8.53 16.57 -4.80
C GLU A 189 8.96 16.14 -3.39
N HIS A 190 9.61 15.00 -3.28
CA HIS A 190 10.14 14.48 -2.02
C HIS A 190 11.46 13.77 -2.27
N GLN A 191 12.52 14.21 -1.57
CA GLN A 191 13.84 13.61 -1.64
C GLN A 191 14.47 13.44 -0.27
N THR A 192 15.40 12.51 -0.15
CA THR A 192 16.25 12.29 1.02
C THR A 192 17.49 11.50 0.61
N ASP A 193 18.60 11.71 1.30
CA ASP A 193 19.84 10.92 1.12
C ASP A 193 19.76 9.54 1.81
N GLY A 194 18.66 9.24 2.53
CA GLY A 194 18.49 8.00 3.27
C GLY A 194 19.22 7.98 4.62
N PHE A 195 19.05 6.90 5.36
CA PHE A 195 19.61 6.79 6.72
C PHE A 195 20.63 5.66 6.88
N ASP A 196 20.77 4.77 5.89
CA ASP A 196 21.72 3.67 5.92
C ASP A 196 23.10 4.07 5.40
N GLY A 197 24.13 3.40 5.91
CA GLY A 197 25.52 3.56 5.43
C GLY A 197 26.00 2.36 4.64
N ILE A 198 26.45 2.55 3.39
CA ILE A 198 26.98 1.47 2.57
C ILE A 198 28.42 1.16 3.00
N ALA A 199 28.66 -0.07 3.47
CA ALA A 199 29.94 -0.52 3.98
C ALA A 199 31.03 -0.42 2.91
N ASN A 200 32.18 0.14 3.30
CA ASN A 200 33.40 0.30 2.48
C ASN A 200 33.27 1.20 1.24
N VAL A 201 32.07 1.69 0.93
CA VAL A 201 31.79 2.46 -0.29
C VAL A 201 31.28 3.85 0.03
N GLY A 202 30.34 3.95 0.97
CA GLY A 202 29.54 5.17 1.16
C GLY A 202 28.53 5.36 0.02
N GLY A 203 27.90 6.53 -0.02
CA GLY A 203 26.92 6.87 -1.06
C GLY A 203 25.53 7.05 -0.49
N ASP A 204 24.61 7.42 -1.38
CA ASP A 204 23.21 7.66 -1.10
C ASP A 204 22.45 6.34 -0.91
N THR A 205 21.47 6.34 -0.02
CA THR A 205 20.56 5.22 0.23
C THR A 205 19.10 5.68 0.26
N GLY A 206 18.86 6.89 -0.17
CA GLY A 206 17.56 7.53 -0.16
C GLY A 206 16.80 7.42 -1.47
N PHE A 207 16.03 8.46 -1.77
CA PHE A 207 15.22 8.52 -2.97
C PHE A 207 14.93 9.96 -3.41
N ASN A 208 14.51 10.09 -4.66
CA ASN A 208 13.86 11.26 -5.21
C ASN A 208 12.56 10.81 -5.89
N LYS A 209 11.43 11.42 -5.53
CA LYS A 209 10.13 11.15 -6.10
C LYS A 209 9.42 12.44 -6.45
N SER A 210 8.83 12.51 -7.64
CA SER A 210 8.08 13.68 -8.12
C SER A 210 6.79 13.26 -8.80
N ASP A 211 5.72 14.00 -8.53
CA ASP A 211 4.42 13.87 -9.18
C ASP A 211 3.99 15.24 -9.72
N VAL A 212 3.42 15.25 -10.92
CA VAL A 212 2.75 16.42 -11.49
C VAL A 212 1.34 15.99 -11.89
N MET A 213 0.33 16.64 -11.32
CA MET A 213 -1.08 16.35 -11.60
C MET A 213 -1.78 17.56 -12.18
N PHE A 214 -2.63 17.30 -13.16
CA PHE A 214 -3.57 18.24 -13.73
C PHE A 214 -4.98 17.68 -13.66
N LYS A 215 -5.94 18.49 -13.19
CA LYS A 215 -7.37 18.19 -13.30
C LYS A 215 -8.08 19.31 -14.03
N ALA A 216 -9.08 18.97 -14.84
CA ALA A 216 -10.01 19.90 -15.46
C ALA A 216 -11.42 19.34 -15.34
N ARG A 217 -12.39 20.17 -14.95
CA ARG A 217 -13.79 19.79 -14.76
C ARG A 217 -14.71 20.75 -15.52
N TYR A 218 -15.67 20.18 -16.21
CA TYR A 218 -16.80 20.93 -16.77
C TYR A 218 -18.08 20.52 -16.06
N GLU A 219 -18.83 21.47 -15.56
CA GLU A 219 -20.11 21.28 -14.87
C GLU A 219 -21.26 21.96 -15.61
N SER A 220 -22.40 21.28 -15.68
CA SER A 220 -23.63 21.83 -16.27
C SER A 220 -24.85 21.24 -15.57
N GLY A 221 -25.54 22.03 -14.75
CA GLY A 221 -26.62 21.52 -13.91
C GLY A 221 -26.11 20.45 -12.94
N ASN A 222 -26.72 19.27 -12.96
CA ASN A 222 -26.37 18.13 -12.11
C ASN A 222 -25.36 17.19 -12.79
N HIS A 223 -24.59 17.67 -13.78
CA HIS A 223 -23.65 16.85 -14.54
C HIS A 223 -22.26 17.44 -14.46
N SER A 224 -21.27 16.60 -14.26
CA SER A 224 -19.85 16.94 -14.30
C SER A 224 -19.08 15.99 -15.21
N LEU A 225 -18.03 16.50 -15.81
CA LEU A 225 -17.06 15.73 -16.58
C LEU A 225 -15.66 16.16 -16.13
N THR A 226 -14.91 15.26 -15.50
CA THR A 226 -13.60 15.54 -14.95
C THR A 226 -12.52 14.75 -15.69
N LEU A 227 -11.53 15.46 -16.23
CA LEU A 227 -10.28 14.91 -16.74
C LEU A 227 -9.22 14.99 -15.62
N LYS A 228 -8.50 13.90 -15.38
CA LYS A 228 -7.30 13.86 -14.55
C LYS A 228 -6.14 13.33 -15.38
N MET A 229 -4.99 13.95 -15.23
CA MET A 229 -3.71 13.51 -15.78
C MET A 229 -2.65 13.59 -14.70
N LEU A 230 -1.83 12.56 -14.58
CA LEU A 230 -0.76 12.45 -13.59
C LEU A 230 0.48 11.87 -14.26
N GLU A 231 1.60 12.55 -14.08
CA GLU A 231 2.95 12.05 -14.40
C GLU A 231 3.71 11.86 -13.09
N MET A 232 4.40 10.73 -12.96
CA MET A 232 5.19 10.40 -11.78
C MET A 232 6.55 9.85 -12.14
N ASN A 233 7.54 10.19 -11.31
CA ASN A 233 8.91 9.69 -11.43
C ASN A 233 9.45 9.34 -10.04
N GLU A 234 10.15 8.23 -9.92
CA GLU A 234 10.83 7.82 -8.70
C GLU A 234 12.18 7.18 -9.03
N LYS A 235 13.24 7.71 -8.42
CA LYS A 235 14.52 7.02 -8.35
C LYS A 235 14.86 6.77 -6.88
N SER A 236 15.03 5.50 -6.48
CA SER A 236 15.35 5.17 -5.09
C SER A 236 16.54 4.21 -5.01
N GLU A 237 17.55 4.60 -4.21
CA GLU A 237 18.78 3.85 -3.99
C GLU A 237 18.59 2.74 -2.94
N GLN A 238 17.39 2.16 -2.87
CA GLN A 238 17.00 1.17 -1.88
C GLN A 238 17.41 -0.25 -2.29
N SER A 239 17.89 -1.03 -1.31
CA SER A 239 18.22 -2.44 -1.49
C SER A 239 17.14 -3.33 -0.89
N TYR A 240 16.85 -4.47 -1.51
CA TYR A 240 16.01 -5.48 -0.88
C TYR A 240 16.80 -6.39 0.08
N VAL A 241 18.13 -6.31 0.11
CA VAL A 241 19.00 -7.19 0.90
C VAL A 241 19.05 -6.74 2.36
N GLY A 242 18.42 -7.50 3.26
CA GLY A 242 18.50 -7.30 4.70
C GLY A 242 19.82 -7.81 5.31
N LEU A 243 20.03 -7.52 6.57
CA LEU A 243 21.26 -7.85 7.30
C LEU A 243 21.20 -9.25 7.91
N SER A 244 22.36 -9.93 8.01
CA SER A 244 22.46 -11.04 8.94
C SER A 244 22.24 -10.55 10.37
N GLN A 245 21.75 -11.39 11.28
CA GLN A 245 21.53 -10.99 12.67
C GLN A 245 22.80 -10.46 13.35
N ALA A 246 23.97 -11.04 13.00
CA ALA A 246 25.25 -10.57 13.52
C ALA A 246 25.61 -9.15 13.02
N SER A 247 25.33 -8.86 11.75
CA SER A 247 25.53 -7.50 11.19
C SER A 247 24.56 -6.49 11.78
N PHE A 248 23.28 -6.87 11.92
CA PHE A 248 22.24 -6.04 12.52
C PHE A 248 22.61 -5.67 13.97
N ASN A 249 22.98 -6.65 14.79
CA ASN A 249 23.36 -6.40 16.20
C ASN A 249 24.59 -5.49 16.34
N LYS A 250 25.43 -5.47 15.33
CA LYS A 250 26.63 -4.59 15.31
C LYS A 250 26.31 -3.17 14.85
N ASN A 251 25.49 -3.05 13.82
CA ASN A 251 25.04 -1.78 13.26
C ASN A 251 23.75 -1.99 12.45
N PRO A 252 22.57 -1.67 13.00
CA PRO A 252 21.31 -1.85 12.33
C PRO A 252 21.12 -0.97 11.09
N ARG A 253 21.93 0.10 10.96
CA ARG A 253 21.95 1.04 9.83
C ARG A 253 23.03 0.72 8.80
N LEU A 254 23.52 -0.52 8.80
CA LEU A 254 24.48 -1.00 7.83
C LEU A 254 23.75 -1.41 6.54
N ARG A 255 24.34 -1.09 5.40
CA ARG A 255 24.04 -1.67 4.11
C ARG A 255 25.28 -2.35 3.56
N TYR A 256 25.18 -3.58 3.03
CA TYR A 256 26.35 -4.28 2.52
C TYR A 256 26.97 -3.61 1.29
N GLY A 257 28.30 -3.55 1.20
CA GLY A 257 29.00 -2.95 0.07
C GLY A 257 28.67 -3.60 -1.28
N MET A 258 28.28 -4.89 -1.29
CA MET A 258 27.84 -5.57 -2.50
C MET A 258 26.52 -5.03 -3.09
N THR A 259 25.74 -4.24 -2.35
CA THR A 259 24.49 -3.64 -2.81
C THR A 259 24.66 -2.20 -3.31
N GLN A 260 25.88 -1.75 -3.51
CA GLN A 260 26.19 -0.36 -3.87
C GLN A 260 25.53 0.16 -5.14
N TYR A 261 25.12 -0.75 -6.03
CA TYR A 261 24.48 -0.42 -7.30
C TYR A 261 22.96 -0.69 -7.29
N ASP A 262 22.42 -1.15 -6.14
CA ASP A 262 20.97 -1.37 -6.06
C ASP A 262 20.24 -0.05 -6.19
N VAL A 263 19.40 0.04 -7.21
CA VAL A 263 18.57 1.21 -7.52
C VAL A 263 17.26 0.75 -8.16
N MET A 264 16.18 1.43 -7.80
CA MET A 264 14.89 1.32 -8.47
C MET A 264 14.68 2.63 -9.24
N ASP A 265 14.39 2.51 -10.52
CA ASP A 265 14.05 3.61 -11.43
C ASP A 265 12.66 3.36 -12.00
N ASN A 266 11.72 4.25 -11.69
CA ASN A 266 10.32 4.11 -11.99
C ASN A 266 9.78 5.38 -12.64
N ASP A 267 8.94 5.20 -13.63
CA ASP A 267 8.15 6.28 -14.22
C ASP A 267 6.75 5.77 -14.58
N GLY A 268 5.80 6.67 -14.70
CA GLY A 268 4.45 6.31 -15.11
C GLY A 268 3.56 7.50 -15.39
N ASP A 269 2.56 7.23 -16.20
CA ASP A 269 1.54 8.17 -16.61
C ASP A 269 0.16 7.60 -16.31
N GLN A 270 -0.74 8.44 -15.82
CA GLN A 270 -2.14 8.09 -15.59
C GLN A 270 -3.04 9.14 -16.23
N MET A 271 -4.07 8.67 -16.90
CA MET A 271 -5.12 9.52 -17.45
C MET A 271 -6.49 8.92 -17.15
N SER A 272 -7.42 9.73 -16.67
CA SER A 272 -8.81 9.33 -16.52
C SER A 272 -9.78 10.42 -16.92
N LEU A 273 -10.95 9.99 -17.38
CA LEU A 273 -12.09 10.85 -17.70
C LEU A 273 -13.30 10.28 -16.95
N THR A 274 -13.83 11.03 -16.00
CA THR A 274 -14.96 10.63 -15.14
C THR A 274 -16.14 11.56 -15.38
N TYR A 275 -17.27 10.98 -15.74
CA TYR A 275 -18.58 11.61 -15.75
C TYR A 275 -19.30 11.29 -14.44
N ALA A 276 -19.96 12.27 -13.82
CA ALA A 276 -20.90 12.08 -12.73
C ALA A 276 -22.13 12.98 -12.95
N GLY A 277 -23.31 12.44 -12.67
CA GLY A 277 -24.54 13.23 -12.79
C GLY A 277 -25.80 12.44 -12.59
N SER A 278 -26.92 13.14 -12.45
CA SER A 278 -28.25 12.55 -12.25
C SER A 278 -29.07 12.61 -13.54
N ILE A 279 -29.56 11.46 -13.97
CA ILE A 279 -30.43 11.31 -15.15
C ILE A 279 -31.81 10.80 -14.68
N GLY A 280 -32.76 11.71 -14.52
CA GLY A 280 -34.03 11.41 -13.88
C GLY A 280 -33.82 11.09 -12.40
N ASN A 281 -34.18 9.87 -11.99
CA ASN A 281 -33.98 9.39 -10.61
C ASN A 281 -32.72 8.51 -10.45
N PHE A 282 -31.88 8.45 -11.46
CA PHE A 282 -30.66 7.65 -11.46
C PHE A 282 -29.42 8.54 -11.32
N ASP A 283 -28.59 8.23 -10.35
CA ASP A 283 -27.26 8.79 -10.25
C ASP A 283 -26.29 7.89 -10.99
N VAL A 284 -25.49 8.49 -11.88
CA VAL A 284 -24.59 7.80 -12.79
C VAL A 284 -23.17 8.31 -12.61
N VAL A 285 -22.24 7.41 -12.37
CA VAL A 285 -20.80 7.67 -12.43
C VAL A 285 -20.21 6.74 -13.47
N ALA A 286 -19.44 7.27 -14.41
CA ALA A 286 -18.75 6.49 -15.43
C ALA A 286 -17.34 7.00 -15.64
N SER A 287 -16.36 6.12 -15.65
CA SER A 287 -14.94 6.46 -15.81
C SER A 287 -14.30 5.63 -16.91
N LYS A 288 -13.44 6.28 -17.70
CA LYS A 288 -12.49 5.62 -18.58
C LYS A 288 -11.08 6.00 -18.17
N TRP A 289 -10.15 5.05 -18.14
CA TRP A 289 -8.75 5.31 -17.76
C TRP A 289 -7.76 4.57 -18.65
N SER A 290 -6.52 5.06 -18.61
CA SER A 290 -5.33 4.40 -19.12
C SER A 290 -4.16 4.76 -18.22
N ASN A 291 -3.49 3.76 -17.66
CA ASN A 291 -2.35 3.89 -16.79
C ASN A 291 -1.19 3.07 -17.37
N ASP A 292 -0.08 3.72 -17.61
CA ASP A 292 1.18 3.11 -18.00
C ASP A 292 2.18 3.23 -16.86
N TYR A 293 2.92 2.16 -16.61
CA TYR A 293 3.93 2.15 -15.55
C TYR A 293 5.15 1.36 -15.99
N HIS A 294 6.34 1.95 -15.82
CA HIS A 294 7.62 1.31 -16.04
C HIS A 294 8.39 1.20 -14.73
N ARG A 295 9.10 0.10 -14.56
CA ARG A 295 9.95 -0.16 -13.42
C ARG A 295 11.20 -0.90 -13.85
N ASP A 296 12.38 -0.35 -13.54
CA ASP A 296 13.64 -1.10 -13.55
C ASP A 296 14.22 -1.17 -12.13
N TRP A 297 14.07 -2.30 -11.47
CA TRP A 297 14.77 -2.55 -10.22
C TRP A 297 16.09 -3.27 -10.49
N PHE A 298 17.16 -2.51 -10.67
CA PHE A 298 18.52 -3.00 -10.77
C PHE A 298 19.01 -3.35 -9.36
N LYS A 299 19.29 -4.62 -9.09
CA LYS A 299 19.59 -5.10 -7.74
C LYS A 299 20.42 -6.37 -7.72
N VAL A 300 21.08 -6.61 -6.58
CA VAL A 300 21.76 -7.88 -6.32
C VAL A 300 20.79 -9.06 -6.48
N ASP A 301 21.15 -10.02 -7.32
CA ASP A 301 20.44 -11.28 -7.55
C ASP A 301 21.18 -12.44 -6.88
N LYS A 302 22.50 -12.55 -7.10
CA LYS A 302 23.31 -13.66 -6.58
C LYS A 302 24.70 -13.21 -6.18
N ALA A 303 25.23 -13.87 -5.13
CA ALA A 303 26.65 -13.96 -4.91
C ALA A 303 27.12 -15.30 -5.49
N ASN A 304 27.95 -15.26 -6.53
CA ASN A 304 28.50 -16.43 -7.21
C ASN A 304 29.90 -16.77 -6.68
N ASN A 305 30.39 -17.94 -7.02
CA ASN A 305 31.70 -18.46 -6.56
C ASN A 305 31.79 -18.70 -5.03
N THR A 306 30.66 -18.60 -4.33
CA THR A 306 30.58 -18.80 -2.87
C THR A 306 30.82 -20.25 -2.47
N LYS A 307 30.60 -21.23 -3.39
CA LYS A 307 30.90 -22.65 -3.18
C LYS A 307 32.37 -22.89 -2.90
N ALA A 308 33.30 -22.08 -3.43
CA ALA A 308 34.72 -22.14 -3.10
C ALA A 308 35.00 -21.86 -1.61
N HIS A 309 34.06 -21.20 -0.94
CA HIS A 309 34.10 -20.87 0.49
C HIS A 309 33.19 -21.77 1.33
N GLY A 310 32.62 -22.85 0.74
CA GLY A 310 31.71 -23.76 1.43
C GLY A 310 30.31 -23.20 1.67
N VAL A 311 29.86 -22.19 0.88
CA VAL A 311 28.54 -21.55 0.96
C VAL A 311 27.83 -21.74 -0.37
N SER A 312 26.53 -22.03 -0.36
CA SER A 312 25.73 -22.10 -1.58
C SER A 312 25.63 -20.74 -2.27
N ASN A 313 25.58 -20.73 -3.62
CA ASN A 313 25.36 -19.50 -4.37
C ASN A 313 23.94 -18.95 -4.09
N GLY A 314 23.82 -17.63 -4.16
CA GLY A 314 22.58 -16.91 -3.91
C GLY A 314 22.67 -16.06 -2.65
N ILE A 315 22.14 -14.83 -2.71
CA ILE A 315 22.22 -13.91 -1.55
C ILE A 315 21.44 -14.44 -0.35
N ASN A 316 20.28 -15.08 -0.58
CA ASN A 316 19.46 -15.68 0.46
C ASN A 316 20.23 -16.78 1.21
N SER A 317 20.87 -17.68 0.45
CA SER A 317 21.69 -18.75 1.01
C SER A 317 22.87 -18.22 1.83
N VAL A 318 23.49 -17.14 1.39
CA VAL A 318 24.60 -16.50 2.12
C VAL A 318 24.09 -15.90 3.44
N ILE A 319 22.96 -15.19 3.44
CA ILE A 319 22.36 -14.61 4.65
C ILE A 319 21.96 -15.72 5.64
N SER A 320 21.22 -16.73 5.18
CA SER A 320 20.80 -17.85 6.04
C SER A 320 21.99 -18.63 6.61
N ALA A 321 23.04 -18.86 5.82
CA ALA A 321 24.25 -19.51 6.30
C ALA A 321 24.99 -18.65 7.35
N ALA A 322 25.06 -17.34 7.16
CA ALA A 322 25.62 -16.40 8.13
C ALA A 322 24.83 -16.40 9.44
N ASN A 323 23.49 -16.39 9.35
CA ASN A 323 22.59 -16.53 10.50
C ASN A 323 22.73 -17.87 11.20
N GLY A 324 23.04 -18.95 10.46
CA GLY A 324 23.40 -20.27 11.00
C GLY A 324 24.82 -20.35 11.58
N GLY A 325 25.55 -19.24 11.66
CA GLY A 325 26.89 -19.18 12.26
C GLY A 325 28.05 -19.53 11.31
N ASN A 326 27.82 -19.61 9.99
CA ASN A 326 28.87 -19.84 9.01
C ASN A 326 29.75 -18.58 8.87
N ALA A 327 31.00 -18.68 9.35
CA ALA A 327 31.94 -17.56 9.36
C ALA A 327 32.35 -17.09 7.95
N ASN A 328 32.39 -18.00 6.94
CA ASN A 328 32.70 -17.62 5.57
C ASN A 328 31.53 -16.86 4.93
N ALA A 329 30.29 -17.27 5.20
CA ALA A 329 29.10 -16.54 4.75
C ALA A 329 29.09 -15.12 5.31
N GLN A 330 29.35 -14.96 6.62
CA GLN A 330 29.49 -13.63 7.23
C GLN A 330 30.65 -12.82 6.62
N ALA A 331 31.80 -13.46 6.35
CA ALA A 331 32.94 -12.81 5.72
C ALA A 331 32.66 -12.38 4.26
N ILE A 332 31.81 -13.09 3.53
CA ILE A 332 31.32 -12.68 2.20
C ILE A 332 30.50 -11.38 2.33
N LEU A 333 29.54 -11.35 3.24
CA LEU A 333 28.70 -10.18 3.49
C LEU A 333 29.52 -8.97 3.96
N ASP A 334 30.53 -9.20 4.78
CA ASP A 334 31.46 -8.17 5.28
C ASP A 334 32.45 -7.64 4.21
N GLY A 335 32.46 -8.20 2.99
CA GLY A 335 33.44 -7.86 1.96
C GLY A 335 34.85 -8.34 2.24
N LYS A 336 35.02 -9.42 3.02
CA LYS A 336 36.34 -10.00 3.39
C LYS A 336 36.73 -11.23 2.57
N LEU A 337 35.82 -11.73 1.75
CA LEU A 337 36.08 -12.81 0.80
C LEU A 337 35.72 -12.39 -0.63
N ALA A 338 36.52 -12.84 -1.57
CA ALA A 338 36.32 -12.55 -2.98
C ALA A 338 35.17 -13.39 -3.55
N VAL A 339 34.19 -12.71 -4.15
CA VAL A 339 33.05 -13.32 -4.82
C VAL A 339 32.67 -12.48 -6.04
N GLN A 340 32.02 -13.11 -7.03
CA GLN A 340 31.34 -12.39 -8.09
C GLN A 340 29.94 -12.02 -7.63
N VAL A 341 29.57 -10.77 -7.69
CA VAL A 341 28.22 -10.29 -7.42
C VAL A 341 27.48 -10.12 -8.75
N LYS A 342 26.38 -10.80 -8.90
CA LYS A 342 25.49 -10.72 -10.05
C LYS A 342 24.29 -9.86 -9.70
N LEU A 343 24.04 -8.85 -10.50
CA LEU A 343 22.87 -7.97 -10.41
C LEU A 343 21.91 -8.28 -11.55
N LYS A 344 20.65 -7.95 -11.34
CA LYS A 344 19.57 -8.16 -12.27
C LYS A 344 18.80 -6.87 -12.50
N HIS A 345 18.63 -6.48 -13.76
CA HIS A 345 17.61 -5.53 -14.18
C HIS A 345 16.25 -6.23 -14.12
N ASN A 346 15.48 -5.95 -13.08
CA ASN A 346 14.10 -6.43 -13.01
C ASN A 346 13.19 -5.44 -13.71
N ASN A 347 13.42 -5.32 -15.02
CA ASN A 347 12.80 -4.36 -15.92
C ASN A 347 11.44 -4.86 -16.38
N ARG A 348 10.38 -4.06 -16.13
CA ARG A 348 9.00 -4.38 -16.45
C ARG A 348 8.22 -3.15 -16.89
N PHE A 349 7.38 -3.36 -17.90
CA PHE A 349 6.40 -2.41 -18.38
C PHE A 349 5.01 -2.95 -18.09
N TYR A 350 4.14 -2.11 -17.57
CA TYR A 350 2.78 -2.47 -17.24
C TYR A 350 1.81 -1.52 -17.92
N THR A 351 0.65 -2.05 -18.29
CA THR A 351 -0.50 -1.29 -18.75
C THR A 351 -1.72 -1.69 -17.93
N ASN A 352 -2.62 -0.76 -17.67
CA ASN A 352 -3.88 -0.98 -16.98
C ASN A 352 -4.87 0.04 -17.53
N GLU A 353 -5.78 -0.42 -18.37
CA GLU A 353 -6.78 0.45 -18.99
C GLU A 353 -8.18 -0.16 -18.93
N GLY A 354 -9.21 0.68 -18.99
CA GLY A 354 -10.57 0.19 -18.94
C GLY A 354 -11.64 1.26 -18.88
N PHE A 355 -12.85 0.76 -18.74
CA PHE A 355 -14.05 1.54 -18.55
C PHE A 355 -14.88 0.94 -17.43
N GLN A 356 -15.46 1.78 -16.58
CA GLN A 356 -16.42 1.35 -15.58
C GLN A 356 -17.58 2.32 -15.46
N PHE A 357 -18.72 1.82 -14.98
CA PHE A 357 -19.82 2.67 -14.56
C PHE A 357 -20.53 2.13 -13.32
N LYS A 358 -21.15 3.04 -12.59
CA LYS A 358 -22.03 2.79 -11.46
C LYS A 358 -23.33 3.57 -11.67
N VAL A 359 -24.45 2.92 -11.48
CA VAL A 359 -25.79 3.54 -11.52
C VAL A 359 -26.50 3.25 -10.22
N SER A 360 -26.97 4.25 -9.53
CA SER A 360 -27.67 4.15 -8.26
C SER A 360 -29.05 4.81 -8.35
N THR A 361 -30.03 4.29 -7.60
CA THR A 361 -31.38 4.90 -7.52
C THR A 361 -32.06 4.49 -6.21
N GLU A 362 -32.91 5.36 -5.71
CA GLU A 362 -33.75 5.06 -4.54
C GLU A 362 -35.21 4.88 -4.96
N VAL A 363 -35.79 3.73 -4.56
CA VAL A 363 -37.20 3.39 -4.84
C VAL A 363 -37.87 2.86 -3.57
N GLY A 364 -38.63 3.71 -2.91
CA GLY A 364 -39.29 3.37 -1.66
C GLY A 364 -38.31 3.08 -0.52
N MET A 365 -38.20 1.82 -0.09
CA MET A 365 -37.28 1.40 0.95
C MET A 365 -35.93 0.86 0.39
N HIS A 366 -35.78 0.81 -0.91
CA HIS A 366 -34.63 0.24 -1.61
C HIS A 366 -33.69 1.32 -2.13
N ALA A 367 -32.41 1.19 -1.85
CA ALA A 367 -31.34 1.91 -2.52
C ALA A 367 -30.55 0.91 -3.36
N LEU A 368 -30.80 0.92 -4.66
CA LEU A 368 -30.26 -0.03 -5.64
C LEU A 368 -29.02 0.56 -6.29
N THR A 369 -27.94 -0.20 -6.37
CA THR A 369 -26.73 0.13 -7.10
C THR A 369 -26.35 -1.02 -8.04
N VAL A 370 -26.04 -0.69 -9.28
CA VAL A 370 -25.48 -1.62 -10.28
C VAL A 370 -24.18 -1.05 -10.80
N GLY A 371 -23.14 -1.86 -10.87
CA GLY A 371 -21.88 -1.49 -11.45
C GLY A 371 -21.38 -2.48 -12.48
N TYR A 372 -20.57 -1.98 -13.40
CA TYR A 372 -19.91 -2.72 -14.45
C TYR A 372 -18.48 -2.19 -14.63
N ARG A 373 -17.54 -3.10 -14.88
CA ARG A 373 -16.16 -2.78 -15.27
C ARG A 373 -15.73 -3.74 -16.36
N ASP A 374 -15.08 -3.17 -17.38
CA ASP A 374 -14.39 -3.88 -18.45
C ASP A 374 -12.97 -3.31 -18.53
N MET A 375 -11.96 -4.16 -18.45
CA MET A 375 -10.58 -3.70 -18.41
C MET A 375 -9.62 -4.73 -18.97
N GLU A 376 -8.48 -4.23 -19.41
CA GLU A 376 -7.33 -5.04 -19.79
C GLU A 376 -6.08 -4.58 -19.04
N ASP A 377 -5.22 -5.53 -18.70
CA ASP A 377 -3.92 -5.24 -18.11
C ASP A 377 -2.82 -6.14 -18.63
N SER A 378 -1.58 -5.66 -18.56
CA SER A 378 -0.43 -6.43 -19.02
C SER A 378 0.82 -6.22 -18.17
N GLU A 379 1.70 -7.25 -18.13
CA GLU A 379 3.09 -7.18 -17.66
C GLU A 379 4.03 -7.66 -18.75
N SER A 380 4.82 -6.75 -19.31
CA SER A 380 5.93 -7.08 -20.21
C SER A 380 7.26 -7.05 -19.47
N ARG A 381 7.97 -8.16 -19.45
CA ARG A 381 9.17 -8.35 -18.63
C ARG A 381 10.40 -8.65 -19.47
N TYR A 382 11.51 -7.91 -19.21
CA TYR A 382 12.85 -8.18 -19.69
C TYR A 382 13.82 -8.19 -18.53
N GLN A 383 14.73 -9.16 -18.47
CA GLN A 383 15.73 -9.21 -17.40
C GLN A 383 17.11 -9.41 -17.97
N GLU A 384 17.96 -8.42 -17.78
CA GLU A 384 19.40 -8.47 -18.07
C GLU A 384 20.21 -8.66 -16.79
N TYR A 385 21.47 -9.03 -16.95
CA TYR A 385 22.38 -9.23 -15.84
C TYR A 385 23.69 -8.49 -16.07
N GLU A 386 24.12 -7.83 -15.00
CA GLU A 386 25.46 -7.28 -14.88
C GLU A 386 26.17 -7.86 -13.66
N CYS A 387 27.49 -7.87 -13.68
CA CYS A 387 28.30 -8.38 -12.59
C CYS A 387 29.39 -7.38 -12.22
N PHE A 388 29.89 -7.54 -11.00
CA PHE A 388 31.17 -7.01 -10.58
C PHE A 388 31.87 -8.02 -9.66
N ASP A 389 33.20 -7.89 -9.51
CA ASP A 389 33.97 -8.72 -8.61
C ASP A 389 34.26 -7.96 -7.32
N GLN A 390 33.78 -8.49 -6.19
CA GLN A 390 34.17 -8.06 -4.86
C GLN A 390 35.49 -8.73 -4.50
N SER A 391 36.53 -7.96 -4.20
CA SER A 391 37.80 -8.47 -3.71
C SER A 391 37.74 -8.82 -2.22
N ALA A 392 38.75 -9.52 -1.71
CA ALA A 392 38.88 -9.83 -0.28
C ALA A 392 39.13 -8.61 0.61
N SER A 393 39.34 -7.44 0.04
CA SER A 393 39.47 -6.15 0.76
C SER A 393 38.18 -5.31 0.72
N GLY A 394 37.08 -5.85 0.18
CA GLY A 394 35.82 -5.14 0.03
C GLY A 394 35.78 -4.13 -1.13
N VAL A 395 36.85 -4.07 -1.94
CA VAL A 395 36.89 -3.23 -3.15
C VAL A 395 36.14 -3.91 -4.26
N ASN A 396 35.25 -3.22 -4.91
CA ASN A 396 34.43 -3.72 -6.00
C ASN A 396 34.99 -3.27 -7.36
N SER A 397 35.00 -4.16 -8.34
CA SER A 397 35.33 -3.81 -9.72
C SER A 397 34.20 -2.96 -10.36
N ALA A 398 34.47 -2.38 -11.52
CA ALA A 398 33.42 -1.80 -12.34
C ALA A 398 32.43 -2.87 -12.84
N LEU A 399 31.20 -2.47 -13.14
CA LEU A 399 30.17 -3.33 -13.74
C LEU A 399 30.64 -3.84 -15.12
N TYR A 400 30.29 -5.11 -15.41
CA TYR A 400 30.47 -5.72 -16.71
C TYR A 400 29.32 -6.66 -17.03
N SER A 401 28.99 -6.84 -18.31
CA SER A 401 27.95 -7.78 -18.74
C SER A 401 28.33 -9.23 -18.42
N CYS A 402 27.46 -9.99 -17.79
CA CYS A 402 27.75 -11.36 -17.35
C CYS A 402 26.62 -12.33 -17.67
N GLY A 403 26.18 -12.35 -18.90
CA GLY A 403 25.24 -13.33 -19.41
C GLY A 403 24.02 -12.71 -20.08
N THR A 404 23.35 -13.52 -20.86
CA THR A 404 22.10 -13.19 -21.53
C THR A 404 20.92 -13.59 -20.65
N GLY A 405 20.19 -12.63 -20.13
CA GLY A 405 19.06 -12.88 -19.22
C GLY A 405 17.72 -13.12 -19.88
N TYR A 406 17.62 -12.87 -21.18
CA TYR A 406 16.34 -12.75 -21.89
C TYR A 406 15.64 -14.05 -22.29
N THR A 407 15.78 -15.15 -21.59
CA THR A 407 15.13 -16.41 -21.98
C THR A 407 14.11 -16.87 -20.95
N GLY A 408 13.05 -17.54 -21.39
CA GLY A 408 12.04 -18.15 -20.54
C GLY A 408 11.33 -17.13 -19.64
N SER A 409 11.34 -17.33 -18.32
CA SER A 409 10.70 -16.42 -17.36
C SER A 409 11.31 -15.02 -17.31
N ASN A 410 12.51 -14.83 -17.85
CA ASN A 410 13.16 -13.51 -17.95
C ASN A 410 12.72 -12.71 -19.17
N ASN A 411 12.06 -13.31 -20.14
CA ASN A 411 11.50 -12.67 -21.34
C ASN A 411 10.06 -13.16 -21.51
N ARG A 412 9.09 -12.46 -20.93
CA ARG A 412 7.68 -12.84 -20.95
C ARG A 412 6.75 -11.65 -21.15
N LEU A 413 5.57 -11.97 -21.63
CA LEU A 413 4.41 -11.07 -21.66
C LEU A 413 3.24 -11.81 -20.99
N ARG A 414 2.60 -11.17 -20.02
CA ARG A 414 1.33 -11.57 -19.43
C ARG A 414 0.29 -10.54 -19.80
N GLU A 415 -0.88 -11.01 -20.13
CA GLU A 415 -2.03 -10.19 -20.52
C GLU A 415 -3.27 -10.74 -19.85
N SER A 416 -4.20 -9.87 -19.48
CA SER A 416 -5.52 -10.25 -18.99
C SER A 416 -6.58 -9.32 -19.54
N GLU A 417 -7.71 -9.87 -19.96
CA GLU A 417 -8.96 -9.17 -20.21
C GLU A 417 -9.95 -9.57 -19.11
N ALA A 418 -10.63 -8.61 -18.48
CA ALA A 418 -11.49 -8.87 -17.36
C ALA A 418 -12.78 -8.05 -17.42
N THR A 419 -13.90 -8.73 -17.22
CA THR A 419 -15.23 -8.12 -17.10
C THR A 419 -15.82 -8.42 -15.74
N SER A 420 -16.30 -7.40 -15.04
CA SER A 420 -16.98 -7.59 -13.77
C SER A 420 -18.28 -6.79 -13.70
N TYR A 421 -19.26 -7.33 -13.00
CA TYR A 421 -20.48 -6.62 -12.68
C TYR A 421 -20.93 -6.93 -11.26
N TYR A 422 -21.56 -5.96 -10.64
CA TYR A 422 -22.18 -6.15 -9.33
C TYR A 422 -23.55 -5.49 -9.24
N ILE A 423 -24.37 -6.01 -8.35
CA ILE A 423 -25.63 -5.42 -7.92
C ILE A 423 -25.68 -5.41 -6.40
N GLU A 424 -26.13 -4.31 -5.85
CA GLU A 424 -26.33 -4.14 -4.42
C GLU A 424 -27.69 -3.51 -4.16
N ASP A 425 -28.43 -4.02 -3.17
CA ASP A 425 -29.69 -3.46 -2.69
C ASP A 425 -29.61 -3.24 -1.17
N LYS A 426 -29.68 -1.98 -0.73
CA LYS A 426 -29.84 -1.60 0.67
C LYS A 426 -31.32 -1.35 0.96
N ILE A 427 -31.91 -2.21 1.80
CA ILE A 427 -33.30 -2.19 2.18
C ILE A 427 -33.46 -1.61 3.58
N THR A 428 -34.09 -0.41 3.70
CA THR A 428 -34.26 0.27 4.98
C THR A 428 -35.65 0.03 5.56
N LEU A 429 -35.71 -0.62 6.72
CA LEU A 429 -36.89 -1.03 7.45
C LEU A 429 -36.95 -0.37 8.83
N GLY A 430 -37.08 0.94 8.86
CA GLY A 430 -37.07 1.72 10.11
C GLY A 430 -35.70 1.73 10.75
N LYS A 431 -35.51 1.00 11.86
CA LYS A 431 -34.21 0.88 12.56
C LYS A 431 -33.29 -0.21 11.98
N LEU A 432 -33.77 -1.01 11.09
CA LEU A 432 -33.02 -2.09 10.45
C LEU A 432 -32.74 -1.71 9.00
N ALA A 433 -31.47 -1.76 8.60
CA ALA A 433 -31.11 -1.77 7.19
C ALA A 433 -30.41 -3.09 6.86
N ILE A 434 -30.75 -3.66 5.70
CA ILE A 434 -30.20 -4.91 5.18
C ILE A 434 -29.59 -4.60 3.82
N THR A 435 -28.32 -4.93 3.62
CA THR A 435 -27.64 -4.83 2.33
C THR A 435 -27.41 -6.23 1.78
N ILE A 436 -27.79 -6.46 0.54
CA ILE A 436 -27.53 -7.70 -0.19
C ILE A 436 -26.75 -7.32 -1.44
N GLY A 437 -25.60 -7.95 -1.62
CA GLY A 437 -24.73 -7.72 -2.76
C GLY A 437 -24.43 -9.03 -3.51
N HIS A 438 -24.27 -8.93 -4.81
CA HIS A 438 -23.78 -10.00 -5.66
C HIS A 438 -22.81 -9.42 -6.68
N ARG A 439 -21.65 -10.07 -6.86
CA ARG A 439 -20.62 -9.72 -7.81
C ARG A 439 -20.24 -10.92 -8.66
N SER A 440 -19.95 -10.67 -9.94
CA SER A 440 -19.37 -11.65 -10.85
C SER A 440 -18.10 -11.06 -11.47
N GLU A 441 -17.08 -11.88 -11.55
CA GLU A 441 -15.81 -11.63 -12.23
C GLU A 441 -15.61 -12.71 -13.30
N ASP A 442 -15.27 -12.31 -14.50
CA ASP A 442 -14.92 -13.17 -15.63
C ASP A 442 -13.64 -12.61 -16.24
N TYR A 443 -12.58 -13.43 -16.33
CA TYR A 443 -11.28 -12.97 -16.83
C TYR A 443 -10.53 -14.05 -17.60
N ASP A 444 -9.91 -13.64 -18.69
CA ASP A 444 -9.01 -14.44 -19.52
C ASP A 444 -7.58 -14.01 -19.29
N GLN A 445 -6.67 -14.96 -19.09
CA GLN A 445 -5.24 -14.70 -18.87
C GLN A 445 -4.38 -15.45 -19.85
N VAL A 446 -3.36 -14.78 -20.40
CA VAL A 446 -2.41 -15.35 -21.35
C VAL A 446 -0.98 -15.07 -20.92
N GLU A 447 -0.12 -16.07 -20.90
CA GLU A 447 1.33 -15.89 -20.73
C GLU A 447 2.07 -16.39 -21.96
N ASN A 448 2.93 -15.54 -22.49
CA ASN A 448 3.90 -15.83 -23.55
C ASN A 448 5.32 -15.74 -22.98
N ARG A 449 6.20 -16.69 -23.33
CA ARG A 449 7.65 -16.67 -23.03
C ARG A 449 8.46 -16.90 -24.29
N TRP A 450 9.64 -16.31 -24.37
CA TRP A 450 10.52 -16.39 -25.52
C TRP A 450 11.87 -17.00 -25.15
N ASP A 451 12.45 -17.77 -26.08
CA ASP A 451 13.75 -18.46 -25.91
C ASP A 451 14.89 -17.74 -26.62
N ASP A 452 14.60 -16.80 -27.50
CA ASP A 452 15.60 -15.95 -28.11
C ASP A 452 16.09 -14.93 -27.07
N GLY A 453 17.35 -14.96 -26.73
CA GLY A 453 17.96 -14.06 -25.75
C GLY A 453 17.96 -12.58 -26.17
N THR A 454 16.91 -12.10 -26.84
CA THR A 454 16.77 -10.73 -27.34
C THR A 454 15.41 -10.14 -26.97
N PRO A 455 15.32 -8.81 -26.77
CA PRO A 455 14.03 -8.15 -26.53
C PRO A 455 13.10 -8.13 -27.75
N THR A 456 13.57 -8.55 -28.93
CA THR A 456 12.77 -8.55 -30.17
C THR A 456 11.72 -9.66 -30.24
N ARG A 457 11.78 -10.65 -29.33
CA ARG A 457 10.74 -11.68 -29.13
C ARG A 457 10.38 -12.42 -30.43
N THR A 458 11.36 -12.94 -31.12
CA THR A 458 11.16 -13.61 -32.41
C THR A 458 10.94 -15.12 -32.30
N GLN A 459 11.34 -15.73 -31.18
CA GLN A 459 11.23 -17.17 -30.96
C GLN A 459 10.40 -17.49 -29.72
N LEU A 460 9.08 -17.66 -29.95
CA LEU A 460 8.17 -18.10 -28.88
C LEU A 460 8.57 -19.50 -28.39
N ASN A 461 8.62 -19.69 -27.07
CA ASN A 461 8.86 -21.01 -26.49
C ASN A 461 7.72 -21.98 -26.87
N SER A 462 8.06 -23.21 -27.24
CA SER A 462 7.10 -24.19 -27.76
C SER A 462 6.03 -24.65 -26.75
N SER A 463 6.19 -24.35 -25.46
CA SER A 463 5.22 -24.64 -24.39
C SER A 463 4.27 -23.49 -24.12
N TYR A 464 4.31 -22.42 -24.91
CA TYR A 464 3.50 -21.21 -24.78
C TYR A 464 2.76 -20.91 -26.09
N PRO A 465 1.63 -20.19 -26.08
CA PRO A 465 1.04 -19.52 -24.93
C PRO A 465 0.50 -20.49 -23.89
N LYS A 466 0.51 -20.09 -22.60
CA LYS A 466 -0.33 -20.68 -21.57
C LYS A 466 -1.52 -19.78 -21.33
N THR A 467 -2.70 -20.36 -21.27
CA THR A 467 -3.96 -19.64 -21.04
C THR A 467 -4.64 -20.12 -19.77
N LYS A 468 -5.35 -19.26 -19.10
CA LYS A 468 -6.21 -19.59 -17.96
C LYS A 468 -7.43 -18.69 -18.00
N ASP A 469 -8.60 -19.31 -18.05
CA ASP A 469 -9.88 -18.64 -17.89
C ASP A 469 -10.27 -18.74 -16.41
N GLY A 470 -10.80 -17.65 -15.85
CA GLY A 470 -11.30 -17.60 -14.47
C GLY A 470 -12.68 -16.97 -14.45
N ASP A 471 -13.61 -17.64 -13.83
CA ASP A 471 -14.91 -17.12 -13.48
C ASP A 471 -15.15 -17.28 -11.99
N TYR A 472 -15.74 -16.27 -11.37
CA TYR A 472 -16.06 -16.29 -9.96
C TYR A 472 -17.29 -15.45 -9.66
N THR A 473 -18.14 -15.96 -8.77
CA THR A 473 -19.26 -15.19 -8.23
C THR A 473 -19.13 -15.07 -6.73
N SER A 474 -19.43 -13.91 -6.20
CA SER A 474 -19.38 -13.57 -4.78
C SER A 474 -20.77 -13.06 -4.37
N THR A 475 -21.25 -13.56 -3.25
CA THR A 475 -22.50 -13.08 -2.66
C THR A 475 -22.21 -12.63 -1.24
N GLY A 476 -22.81 -11.53 -0.84
CA GLY A 476 -22.69 -11.03 0.51
C GLY A 476 -23.98 -10.41 1.00
N PHE A 477 -24.13 -10.40 2.30
CA PHE A 477 -25.20 -9.69 2.97
C PHE A 477 -24.70 -9.07 4.26
N GLY A 478 -25.26 -7.94 4.61
CA GLY A 478 -24.98 -7.28 5.87
C GLY A 478 -26.25 -6.64 6.43
N ALA A 479 -26.24 -6.37 7.71
CA ALA A 479 -27.34 -5.70 8.38
C ALA A 479 -26.83 -4.73 9.41
N THR A 480 -27.47 -3.58 9.51
CA THR A 480 -27.29 -2.63 10.60
C THR A 480 -28.60 -2.49 11.35
N TYR A 481 -28.54 -2.40 12.68
CA TYR A 481 -29.71 -2.20 13.53
C TYR A 481 -29.46 -1.11 14.57
N ASP A 482 -30.22 -0.03 14.49
CA ASP A 482 -30.12 1.07 15.46
C ASP A 482 -30.83 0.72 16.76
N LEU A 483 -30.04 0.37 17.79
CA LEU A 483 -30.55 0.13 19.15
C LEU A 483 -31.19 1.42 19.68
N ASN A 484 -30.49 2.52 19.53
CA ASN A 484 -30.95 3.87 19.88
C ASN A 484 -30.20 4.91 19.01
N ALA A 485 -30.33 6.19 19.30
CA ALA A 485 -29.70 7.26 18.52
C ALA A 485 -28.16 7.24 18.52
N ASN A 486 -27.56 6.58 19.51
CA ASN A 486 -26.12 6.59 19.74
C ASN A 486 -25.47 5.21 19.52
N MET A 487 -26.25 4.14 19.33
CA MET A 487 -25.73 2.77 19.26
C MET A 487 -26.33 1.99 18.10
N GLN A 488 -25.47 1.37 17.33
CA GLN A 488 -25.83 0.54 16.18
C GLN A 488 -25.11 -0.82 16.24
N LEU A 489 -25.86 -1.90 16.01
CA LEU A 489 -25.31 -3.23 15.77
C LEU A 489 -25.07 -3.42 14.28
N VAL A 490 -23.99 -4.12 13.95
CA VAL A 490 -23.62 -4.48 12.57
C VAL A 490 -23.33 -5.97 12.52
N ALA A 491 -23.84 -6.66 11.49
CA ALA A 491 -23.48 -8.04 11.21
C ALA A 491 -23.39 -8.23 9.71
N GLY A 492 -22.46 -9.06 9.26
CA GLY A 492 -22.31 -9.29 7.84
C GLY A 492 -21.56 -10.58 7.50
N PHE A 493 -21.76 -11.02 6.28
CA PHE A 493 -21.11 -12.16 5.65
C PHE A 493 -20.85 -11.84 4.18
N HIS A 494 -19.71 -12.28 3.63
CA HIS A 494 -19.50 -12.31 2.19
C HIS A 494 -18.49 -13.37 1.80
N GLU A 495 -18.70 -13.95 0.64
CA GLU A 495 -17.73 -14.78 -0.06
C GLU A 495 -16.69 -13.85 -0.71
N GLY A 496 -15.45 -13.88 -0.23
CA GLY A 496 -14.37 -13.09 -0.76
C GLY A 496 -13.56 -13.83 -1.80
N MET A 497 -12.96 -13.08 -2.73
CA MET A 497 -12.02 -13.64 -3.71
C MET A 497 -10.78 -12.77 -3.87
N THR A 498 -9.72 -13.38 -4.39
CA THR A 498 -8.55 -12.69 -4.95
C THR A 498 -8.16 -13.38 -6.26
N ALA A 499 -8.19 -12.64 -7.36
CA ALA A 499 -7.73 -13.14 -8.65
C ALA A 499 -6.21 -13.41 -8.59
N MET A 500 -5.82 -14.59 -9.09
CA MET A 500 -4.42 -15.02 -9.13
C MET A 500 -4.03 -15.41 -10.55
N PHE A 501 -2.88 -14.91 -11.02
CA PHE A 501 -2.45 -15.22 -12.39
C PHE A 501 -2.09 -16.68 -12.59
N GLY A 502 -2.68 -17.33 -13.61
CA GLY A 502 -2.36 -18.67 -14.05
C GLY A 502 -2.89 -19.81 -13.17
N THR A 503 -3.75 -19.53 -12.21
CA THR A 503 -4.38 -20.51 -11.31
C THR A 503 -5.82 -20.10 -10.99
N ASP A 504 -6.55 -20.96 -10.28
CA ASP A 504 -7.85 -20.60 -9.73
C ASP A 504 -7.74 -19.46 -8.71
N PRO A 505 -8.76 -18.62 -8.51
CA PRO A 505 -8.73 -17.57 -7.51
C PRO A 505 -8.54 -18.13 -6.09
N GLU A 506 -8.02 -17.32 -5.21
CA GLU A 506 -8.09 -17.57 -3.77
C GLU A 506 -9.49 -17.20 -3.28
N THR A 507 -10.08 -18.00 -2.41
CA THR A 507 -11.41 -17.78 -1.86
C THR A 507 -11.42 -17.85 -0.33
N ALA A 508 -12.30 -17.08 0.29
CA ALA A 508 -12.52 -17.12 1.73
C ALA A 508 -13.95 -16.69 2.09
N ASP A 509 -14.51 -17.35 3.10
CA ASP A 509 -15.75 -16.93 3.74
C ASP A 509 -15.44 -15.93 4.87
N ASN A 510 -16.02 -14.74 4.78
CA ASN A 510 -15.78 -13.66 5.74
C ASN A 510 -17.05 -13.35 6.53
N MET A 511 -16.94 -13.32 7.85
CA MET A 511 -18.01 -12.92 8.75
C MET A 511 -17.54 -11.79 9.67
N GLU A 512 -18.47 -10.92 10.05
CA GLU A 512 -18.21 -9.93 11.08
C GLU A 512 -19.45 -9.60 11.91
N LEU A 513 -19.19 -9.22 13.16
CA LEU A 513 -20.19 -8.74 14.11
C LEU A 513 -19.63 -7.53 14.85
N GLY A 514 -20.33 -6.42 14.80
CA GLY A 514 -19.85 -5.15 15.31
C GLY A 514 -20.86 -4.38 16.15
N LEU A 515 -20.32 -3.48 16.96
CA LEU A 515 -21.06 -2.46 17.70
C LEU A 515 -20.41 -1.11 17.40
N ARG A 516 -21.21 -0.14 17.00
CA ARG A 516 -20.85 1.27 16.88
C ARG A 516 -21.55 2.08 17.95
N TYR A 517 -20.80 2.99 18.55
CA TYR A 517 -21.31 3.99 19.49
C TYR A 517 -20.79 5.37 19.10
N SER A 518 -21.68 6.35 19.03
CA SER A 518 -21.33 7.74 18.76
C SER A 518 -22.20 8.66 19.60
N GLU A 519 -21.59 9.50 20.42
CA GLU A 519 -22.28 10.51 21.21
C GLU A 519 -21.43 11.77 21.36
N GLY A 520 -21.93 12.88 20.84
CA GLY A 520 -21.23 14.16 20.91
C GLY A 520 -19.90 14.15 20.14
N MET A 521 -18.78 14.24 20.86
CA MET A 521 -17.41 14.20 20.32
C MET A 521 -16.70 12.88 20.64
N SER A 522 -17.45 11.80 20.84
CA SER A 522 -16.92 10.49 21.21
C SER A 522 -17.48 9.42 20.31
N ASP A 523 -16.59 8.65 19.68
CA ASP A 523 -16.91 7.51 18.84
C ASP A 523 -16.18 6.26 19.34
N LEU A 524 -16.83 5.10 19.25
CA LEU A 524 -16.25 3.80 19.55
C LEU A 524 -16.84 2.76 18.61
N GLU A 525 -15.98 1.98 18.00
CA GLU A 525 -16.36 0.80 17.21
C GLU A 525 -15.63 -0.43 17.74
N VAL A 526 -16.35 -1.54 17.84
CA VAL A 526 -15.80 -2.84 18.19
C VAL A 526 -16.34 -3.85 17.19
N PHE A 527 -15.46 -4.56 16.50
CA PHE A 527 -15.80 -5.62 15.55
C PHE A 527 -15.07 -6.91 15.90
N TYR A 528 -15.81 -8.02 15.96
CA TYR A 528 -15.26 -9.36 15.80
C TYR A 528 -15.32 -9.73 14.32
N PHE A 529 -14.26 -10.33 13.79
CA PHE A 529 -14.21 -10.84 12.43
C PHE A 529 -13.68 -12.27 12.40
N GLN A 530 -14.07 -13.01 11.38
CA GLN A 530 -13.56 -14.33 11.03
C GLN A 530 -13.46 -14.43 9.51
N SER A 531 -12.39 -15.05 9.01
CA SER A 531 -12.15 -15.32 7.60
C SER A 531 -11.62 -16.75 7.48
N ASP A 532 -12.38 -17.61 6.86
CA ASP A 532 -12.04 -19.02 6.63
C ASP A 532 -11.62 -19.19 5.17
N TYR A 533 -10.31 -19.33 4.94
CA TYR A 533 -9.73 -19.53 3.62
C TYR A 533 -9.83 -21.00 3.22
N GLU A 534 -10.37 -21.27 2.03
CA GLU A 534 -10.30 -22.62 1.45
C GLU A 534 -8.87 -22.96 1.01
N SER A 535 -8.15 -21.98 0.48
CA SER A 535 -6.82 -22.16 -0.06
C SER A 535 -6.07 -20.82 -0.06
N LEU A 536 -5.19 -20.62 0.91
CA LEU A 536 -4.29 -19.46 0.93
C LEU A 536 -3.23 -19.65 -0.15
N LYS A 537 -3.16 -18.75 -1.11
CA LYS A 537 -2.19 -18.81 -2.21
C LYS A 537 -1.09 -17.78 -2.05
N ALA A 538 0.09 -18.12 -2.53
CA ALA A 538 1.23 -17.22 -2.56
C ALA A 538 2.00 -17.34 -3.87
N ALA A 539 2.47 -16.20 -4.39
CA ALA A 539 3.33 -16.18 -5.56
C ALA A 539 4.80 -16.12 -5.14
N CYS A 540 5.65 -16.94 -5.77
CA CYS A 540 7.08 -16.88 -5.54
C CYS A 540 7.65 -15.55 -5.97
N THR A 541 8.38 -14.90 -5.07
CA THR A 541 9.13 -13.68 -5.37
C THR A 541 10.55 -13.78 -4.80
N ASN A 542 11.50 -13.14 -5.46
CA ASN A 542 12.88 -13.10 -4.93
C ASN A 542 12.98 -12.39 -3.57
N SER A 543 12.05 -11.50 -3.25
CA SER A 543 12.00 -10.81 -1.96
C SER A 543 11.61 -11.74 -0.81
N GLN A 544 10.88 -12.79 -1.08
CA GLN A 544 10.54 -13.83 -0.10
C GLN A 544 11.68 -14.80 0.15
N GLY A 545 12.57 -14.99 -0.82
CA GLY A 545 13.76 -15.82 -0.67
C GLY A 545 13.52 -17.30 -0.84
N GLY A 546 12.44 -17.70 -1.50
CA GLY A 546 12.16 -19.09 -1.87
C GLY A 546 13.18 -19.67 -2.87
N ALA A 547 13.23 -20.99 -2.98
CA ALA A 547 13.99 -21.70 -3.99
C ALA A 547 13.25 -21.82 -5.33
N CYS A 548 12.03 -21.32 -5.40
CA CYS A 548 11.09 -21.40 -6.49
C CYS A 548 11.40 -20.44 -7.64
N ASP A 549 10.79 -20.67 -8.79
CA ASP A 549 10.86 -19.77 -9.93
C ASP A 549 9.92 -18.56 -9.71
N ASP A 550 10.42 -17.36 -10.00
CA ASP A 550 9.72 -16.10 -9.80
C ASP A 550 8.40 -16.04 -10.60
N GLY A 551 7.30 -16.03 -9.88
CA GLY A 551 5.94 -16.02 -10.40
C GLY A 551 5.20 -17.35 -10.36
N ASP A 552 5.82 -18.44 -9.85
CA ASP A 552 5.09 -19.66 -9.54
C ASP A 552 4.15 -19.40 -8.36
N VAL A 553 2.98 -20.03 -8.39
CA VAL A 553 1.96 -19.89 -7.34
C VAL A 553 1.88 -21.19 -6.56
N PHE A 554 1.94 -21.06 -5.24
CA PHE A 554 1.87 -22.17 -4.29
C PHE A 554 0.58 -22.09 -3.49
N ASP A 555 -0.01 -23.24 -3.24
CA ASP A 555 -1.19 -23.42 -2.42
C ASP A 555 -0.77 -23.76 -0.99
N GLY A 556 -1.08 -22.90 -0.03
CA GLY A 556 -0.84 -23.08 1.41
C GLY A 556 -1.97 -23.80 2.12
N GLY A 557 -2.99 -24.26 1.39
CA GLY A 557 -4.16 -24.92 1.98
C GLY A 557 -5.06 -23.99 2.79
N ALA A 558 -5.93 -24.61 3.59
CA ALA A 558 -6.88 -23.89 4.41
C ALA A 558 -6.19 -23.10 5.54
N VAL A 559 -6.68 -21.90 5.78
CA VAL A 559 -6.22 -21.00 6.86
C VAL A 559 -7.42 -20.42 7.57
N ASP A 560 -7.38 -20.45 8.89
CA ASP A 560 -8.39 -19.84 9.75
C ASP A 560 -7.86 -18.53 10.31
N VAL A 561 -8.59 -17.47 10.12
CA VAL A 561 -8.26 -16.15 10.66
C VAL A 561 -9.42 -15.61 11.47
N SER A 562 -9.16 -15.16 12.69
CA SER A 562 -10.16 -14.49 13.51
C SER A 562 -9.55 -13.38 14.36
N GLY A 563 -10.37 -12.42 14.80
CA GLY A 563 -9.85 -11.35 15.62
C GLY A 563 -10.88 -10.37 16.11
N VAL A 564 -10.38 -9.41 16.89
CA VAL A 564 -11.16 -8.29 17.43
C VAL A 564 -10.49 -6.98 17.02
N GLU A 565 -11.26 -6.10 16.45
CA GLU A 565 -10.88 -4.74 16.09
C GLU A 565 -11.58 -3.74 17.02
N VAL A 566 -10.85 -2.77 17.53
CA VAL A 566 -11.39 -1.66 18.32
C VAL A 566 -10.84 -0.35 17.77
N SER A 567 -11.70 0.60 17.44
CA SER A 567 -11.32 1.97 17.19
C SER A 567 -12.17 2.91 18.04
N GLY A 568 -11.55 3.94 18.57
CA GLY A 568 -12.26 4.93 19.36
C GLY A 568 -11.59 6.29 19.29
N SER A 569 -12.41 7.34 19.30
CA SER A 569 -11.95 8.71 19.39
C SER A 569 -12.79 9.50 20.38
N MET A 570 -12.18 10.45 21.06
CA MET A 570 -12.89 11.40 21.90
C MET A 570 -12.15 12.74 21.95
N ILE A 571 -12.90 13.81 22.15
CA ILE A 571 -12.34 15.13 22.41
C ILE A 571 -12.78 15.55 23.81
N VAL A 572 -11.81 15.81 24.67
CA VAL A 572 -12.03 16.33 26.01
C VAL A 572 -11.84 17.83 25.98
N GLU A 573 -12.88 18.58 26.29
CA GLU A 573 -12.80 20.02 26.42
C GLU A 573 -12.18 20.42 27.78
N GLY A 574 -11.17 21.26 27.71
CA GLY A 574 -10.48 21.79 28.86
C GLY A 574 -10.76 23.26 29.10
N ASP A 575 -10.11 23.82 30.11
CA ASP A 575 -10.21 25.24 30.44
C ASP A 575 -9.58 26.12 29.33
N ASN A 576 -10.06 27.38 29.22
CA ASN A 576 -9.49 28.38 28.29
C ASN A 576 -9.57 28.03 26.80
N GLY A 577 -10.55 27.24 26.37
CA GLY A 577 -10.74 26.85 24.98
C GLY A 577 -9.62 25.94 24.45
N THR A 578 -9.03 25.14 25.30
CA THR A 578 -8.10 24.06 24.91
C THR A 578 -8.88 22.76 24.83
N SER A 579 -8.78 22.05 23.73
CA SER A 579 -9.32 20.70 23.55
C SER A 579 -8.21 19.66 23.48
N TYR A 580 -8.51 18.46 23.97
CA TYR A 580 -7.59 17.33 24.02
C TYR A 580 -8.18 16.15 23.22
N PRO A 581 -7.87 16.03 21.93
CA PRO A 581 -8.24 14.87 21.14
C PRO A 581 -7.44 13.63 21.58
N ILE A 582 -8.14 12.51 21.75
CA ILE A 582 -7.58 11.21 22.11
C ILE A 582 -8.10 10.19 21.09
N GLY A 583 -7.23 9.35 20.57
CA GLY A 583 -7.56 8.26 19.64
C GLY A 583 -6.95 6.93 20.10
N LEU A 584 -7.68 5.85 19.87
CA LEU A 584 -7.28 4.48 20.12
C LEU A 584 -7.59 3.64 18.89
N THR A 585 -6.64 2.84 18.47
CA THR A 585 -6.85 1.74 17.51
C THR A 585 -6.18 0.50 18.08
N TYR A 586 -6.92 -0.61 18.13
CA TYR A 586 -6.39 -1.89 18.61
C TYR A 586 -6.93 -3.02 17.75
N THR A 587 -6.09 -3.99 17.45
CA THR A 587 -6.48 -5.24 16.81
C THR A 587 -5.77 -6.40 17.50
N SER A 588 -6.49 -7.47 17.76
CA SER A 588 -5.94 -8.78 18.09
C SER A 588 -6.32 -9.75 16.97
N THR A 589 -5.37 -10.54 16.48
CA THR A 589 -5.58 -11.48 15.38
C THR A 589 -4.94 -12.81 15.71
N ASP A 590 -5.68 -13.87 15.43
CA ASP A 590 -5.23 -15.26 15.38
C ASP A 590 -5.37 -15.71 13.91
N ALA A 591 -4.25 -16.07 13.26
CA ALA A 591 -4.20 -16.47 11.86
C ALA A 591 -3.30 -17.70 11.73
N THR A 592 -3.89 -18.87 11.51
CA THR A 592 -3.18 -20.15 11.57
C THR A 592 -3.51 -21.06 10.39
N PHE A 593 -2.53 -21.87 9.97
CA PHE A 593 -2.74 -22.91 8.98
C PHE A 593 -3.57 -24.06 9.58
N ALA A 594 -4.67 -24.41 8.91
CA ALA A 594 -5.55 -25.49 9.35
C ALA A 594 -4.96 -26.89 9.08
N ASN A 595 -4.04 -27.03 8.11
CA ASN A 595 -3.49 -28.30 7.67
C ASN A 595 -1.95 -28.30 7.68
N SER A 596 -1.35 -29.46 7.91
CA SER A 596 0.09 -29.65 7.75
C SER A 596 0.43 -30.01 6.30
N PHE A 597 1.51 -29.43 5.76
CA PHE A 597 2.05 -29.72 4.43
C PHE A 597 3.54 -29.39 4.37
N ASP A 598 4.20 -29.84 3.29
CA ASP A 598 5.60 -29.52 2.98
C ASP A 598 5.67 -29.22 1.48
N ASP A 599 6.15 -28.05 1.12
CA ASP A 599 6.35 -27.62 -0.27
C ASP A 599 7.83 -27.78 -0.70
N ASP A 600 8.56 -28.69 -0.08
CA ASP A 600 9.99 -28.93 -0.32
C ASP A 600 10.87 -27.68 -0.10
N GLY A 601 10.39 -26.72 0.70
CA GLY A 601 11.08 -25.47 1.02
C GLY A 601 11.01 -24.41 -0.08
N GLU A 602 10.07 -24.54 -1.00
CA GLU A 602 9.91 -23.60 -2.12
C GLU A 602 9.38 -22.24 -1.66
N TYR A 603 8.21 -22.18 -1.07
CA TYR A 603 7.63 -20.91 -0.54
C TYR A 603 7.39 -20.97 0.97
N TRP A 604 6.53 -21.91 1.40
CA TRP A 604 6.11 -22.04 2.80
C TRP A 604 7.09 -22.89 3.63
N GLY A 605 7.76 -23.85 2.99
CA GLY A 605 8.56 -24.88 3.66
C GLY A 605 7.71 -25.92 4.38
N VAL A 606 8.22 -26.44 5.48
CA VAL A 606 7.47 -27.37 6.33
C VAL A 606 6.51 -26.58 7.21
N VAL A 607 5.22 -26.82 7.05
CA VAL A 607 4.14 -26.19 7.81
C VAL A 607 3.42 -27.27 8.62
N ALA A 608 3.22 -27.03 9.90
CA ALA A 608 2.36 -27.83 10.76
C ALA A 608 0.99 -27.15 10.94
N ALA A 609 -0.06 -27.93 11.07
CA ALA A 609 -1.36 -27.38 11.46
C ALA A 609 -1.25 -26.63 12.79
N GLY A 610 -1.74 -25.41 12.83
CA GLY A 610 -1.61 -24.47 13.95
C GLY A 610 -0.37 -23.57 13.90
N ASP A 611 0.49 -23.68 12.89
CA ASP A 611 1.54 -22.69 12.66
C ASP A 611 0.93 -21.36 12.19
N ASP A 612 1.56 -20.25 12.61
CA ASP A 612 1.09 -18.91 12.30
C ASP A 612 1.28 -18.53 10.83
N VAL A 613 0.35 -17.76 10.29
CA VAL A 613 0.53 -17.14 8.96
C VAL A 613 1.64 -16.07 9.05
N PRO A 614 2.65 -16.13 8.16
CA PRO A 614 3.78 -15.19 8.23
C PRO A 614 3.37 -13.72 8.15
N TYR A 615 4.06 -12.88 8.93
CA TYR A 615 3.88 -11.43 9.01
C TYR A 615 2.52 -10.95 9.55
N VAL A 616 1.71 -11.81 10.13
CA VAL A 616 0.50 -11.41 10.86
C VAL A 616 0.87 -11.30 12.34
N PRO A 617 0.94 -10.11 12.93
CA PRO A 617 1.22 -9.97 14.35
C PRO A 617 -0.01 -10.36 15.19
N ASP A 618 0.21 -10.94 16.36
CA ASP A 618 -0.84 -11.30 17.31
C ASP A 618 -1.67 -10.10 17.79
N SER A 619 -1.09 -8.89 17.73
CA SER A 619 -1.77 -7.66 18.10
C SER A 619 -1.15 -6.42 17.45
N SER A 620 -1.94 -5.38 17.29
CA SER A 620 -1.46 -4.03 16.97
C SER A 620 -2.21 -3.00 17.80
N LEU A 621 -1.51 -1.93 18.21
CA LEU A 621 -2.07 -0.84 19.00
C LEU A 621 -1.54 0.50 18.50
N ALA A 622 -2.42 1.47 18.28
CA ALA A 622 -2.05 2.87 18.10
C ALA A 622 -2.82 3.73 19.11
N LEU A 623 -2.09 4.56 19.84
CA LEU A 623 -2.64 5.56 20.74
C LEU A 623 -2.21 6.94 20.30
N VAL A 624 -3.14 7.86 20.22
CA VAL A 624 -2.90 9.26 19.90
C VAL A 624 -3.42 10.12 21.03
N ALA A 625 -2.60 11.01 21.55
CA ALA A 625 -3.02 12.03 22.50
C ALA A 625 -2.55 13.40 22.00
N GLY A 626 -3.47 14.36 21.93
CA GLY A 626 -3.18 15.66 21.38
C GLY A 626 -3.73 16.82 22.21
N PHE A 627 -3.40 18.02 21.80
CA PHE A 627 -4.00 19.25 22.29
C PHE A 627 -4.18 20.25 21.14
N VAL A 628 -5.23 21.05 21.25
CA VAL A 628 -5.50 22.17 20.35
C VAL A 628 -5.91 23.36 21.19
N THR A 629 -5.20 24.48 21.07
CA THR A 629 -5.44 25.69 21.85
C THR A 629 -6.12 26.76 21.01
N SER A 630 -6.85 27.66 21.64
CA SER A 630 -7.52 28.80 20.99
C SER A 630 -6.58 29.77 20.28
N ASN A 631 -5.29 29.78 20.61
CA ASN A 631 -4.29 30.64 19.97
C ASN A 631 -3.60 29.96 18.75
N GLY A 632 -4.14 28.84 18.27
CA GLY A 632 -3.64 28.14 17.08
C GLY A 632 -2.38 27.29 17.30
N LEU A 633 -2.00 26.97 18.56
CA LEU A 633 -0.99 25.96 18.84
C LEU A 633 -1.67 24.61 18.99
N SER A 634 -1.18 23.60 18.29
CA SER A 634 -1.62 22.21 18.42
C SER A 634 -0.44 21.25 18.43
N GLY A 635 -0.65 20.07 18.96
CA GLY A 635 0.33 19.01 18.93
C GLY A 635 -0.29 17.66 19.22
N ASN A 636 0.38 16.62 18.83
CA ASN A 636 0.00 15.23 19.18
C ASN A 636 1.24 14.38 19.39
N LEU A 637 1.07 13.38 20.23
CA LEU A 637 1.98 12.28 20.44
C LEU A 637 1.24 11.02 20.02
N ARG A 638 1.85 10.24 19.15
CA ARG A 638 1.34 8.96 18.69
C ARG A 638 2.30 7.86 19.12
N TRP A 639 1.79 6.85 19.79
CA TRP A 639 2.50 5.62 20.10
C TRP A 639 1.88 4.46 19.34
N VAL A 640 2.69 3.78 18.54
CA VAL A 640 2.29 2.57 17.81
C VAL A 640 3.11 1.41 18.32
N LYS A 641 2.45 0.28 18.59
CA LYS A 641 3.06 -0.98 19.00
C LYS A 641 2.50 -2.11 18.15
N ASN A 642 3.39 -2.88 17.54
CA ASN A 642 3.07 -4.14 16.87
C ASN A 642 3.54 -5.30 17.77
N GLY A 643 2.72 -6.34 17.86
CA GLY A 643 3.06 -7.60 18.52
C GLY A 643 4.12 -8.38 17.73
N SER A 644 4.51 -9.51 18.25
CA SER A 644 5.46 -10.40 17.57
C SER A 644 4.81 -11.07 16.37
N SER A 645 5.65 -11.42 15.38
CA SER A 645 5.27 -12.21 14.20
C SER A 645 6.48 -12.98 13.69
N CYS A 646 6.26 -13.81 12.70
CA CYS A 646 7.32 -14.57 12.06
C CYS A 646 7.37 -14.30 10.55
N SER A 647 8.55 -14.41 9.94
CA SER A 647 8.71 -14.29 8.50
C SER A 647 8.43 -15.61 7.75
N THR A 648 8.28 -16.71 8.47
CA THR A 648 7.95 -18.05 7.95
C THR A 648 7.00 -18.76 8.91
N ALA A 649 6.24 -19.73 8.46
CA ALA A 649 5.32 -20.50 9.28
C ALA A 649 6.05 -21.25 10.43
N SER A 650 7.18 -21.87 10.14
CA SER A 650 7.98 -22.66 11.11
C SER A 650 8.69 -21.83 12.19
N CYS A 651 8.74 -20.53 12.05
CA CYS A 651 9.24 -19.56 13.01
C CYS A 651 10.59 -19.88 13.70
N GLY A 652 11.64 -20.05 12.91
CA GLY A 652 12.99 -20.27 13.44
C GLY A 652 13.59 -19.05 14.14
N ILE A 653 14.67 -19.23 14.90
CA ILE A 653 15.30 -18.18 15.74
C ILE A 653 15.59 -16.88 14.98
N ASN A 654 16.04 -16.95 13.73
CA ASN A 654 16.34 -15.77 12.92
C ASN A 654 15.18 -15.38 11.97
N GLN A 655 13.99 -15.91 12.21
CA GLN A 655 12.76 -15.64 11.46
C GLN A 655 11.72 -14.92 12.30
N THR A 656 11.93 -14.84 13.60
CA THR A 656 11.09 -14.06 14.51
C THR A 656 11.31 -12.56 14.29
N ILE A 657 10.21 -11.82 14.31
CA ILE A 657 10.15 -10.37 14.41
C ILE A 657 9.54 -10.07 15.78
N ASP A 658 10.37 -9.62 16.71
CA ASP A 658 9.91 -9.34 18.07
C ASP A 658 8.93 -8.16 18.10
N ALA A 659 8.11 -8.09 19.13
CA ALA A 659 7.22 -6.97 19.36
C ALA A 659 8.03 -5.66 19.38
N HIS A 660 7.60 -4.68 18.59
CA HIS A 660 8.32 -3.41 18.45
C HIS A 660 7.36 -2.22 18.50
N SER A 661 7.89 -1.04 18.76
CA SER A 661 7.09 0.16 18.85
C SER A 661 7.84 1.41 18.43
N PHE A 662 7.10 2.48 18.15
CA PHE A 662 7.65 3.80 17.96
C PHE A 662 6.74 4.88 18.54
N ILE A 663 7.32 6.02 18.87
CA ILE A 663 6.60 7.21 19.30
C ILE A 663 6.94 8.35 18.36
N ASP A 664 5.90 8.98 17.78
CA ASP A 664 6.04 10.18 16.97
C ASP A 664 5.45 11.39 17.71
N LEU A 665 6.09 12.55 17.56
CA LEU A 665 5.65 13.83 18.13
C LEU A 665 5.50 14.85 17.00
N ASN A 666 4.34 15.48 16.92
CA ASN A 666 4.04 16.56 15.98
C ASN A 666 3.58 17.81 16.74
N ILE A 667 4.10 18.96 16.36
CA ILE A 667 3.70 20.27 16.91
C ILE A 667 3.48 21.21 15.73
N ARG A 668 2.36 21.92 15.75
CA ARG A 668 1.98 22.92 14.73
C ARG A 668 1.54 24.22 15.40
N LYS A 669 1.90 25.33 14.79
CA LYS A 669 1.46 26.67 15.17
C LYS A 669 0.90 27.39 13.96
N ALA A 670 -0.40 27.69 13.99
CA ALA A 670 -0.99 28.65 13.07
C ALA A 670 -0.51 30.06 13.46
N LEU A 671 0.19 30.73 12.57
CA LEU A 671 0.65 32.10 12.75
C LEU A 671 -0.47 33.10 12.40
N ASN A 672 -1.25 32.76 11.40
CA ASN A 672 -2.48 33.42 10.97
C ASN A 672 -3.33 32.44 10.16
N GLU A 673 -4.39 32.89 9.53
CA GLU A 673 -5.31 32.06 8.73
C GLU A 673 -4.64 31.37 7.53
N ASN A 674 -3.55 31.95 7.03
CA ASN A 674 -2.87 31.51 5.81
C ASN A 674 -1.55 30.78 6.05
N VAL A 675 -0.95 30.90 7.23
CA VAL A 675 0.41 30.43 7.48
C VAL A 675 0.49 29.56 8.73
N ASP A 676 0.92 28.34 8.51
CA ASP A 676 1.29 27.41 9.58
C ASP A 676 2.79 27.15 9.56
N ILE A 677 3.39 27.01 10.72
CA ILE A 677 4.71 26.40 10.92
C ILE A 677 4.57 25.15 11.77
N TYR A 678 5.42 24.17 11.52
CA TYR A 678 5.34 22.92 12.26
C TYR A 678 6.68 22.19 12.35
N MET A 679 6.74 21.27 13.31
CA MET A 679 7.85 20.38 13.55
C MET A 679 7.31 18.97 13.79
N GLY A 680 7.95 17.98 13.19
CA GLY A 680 7.73 16.55 13.42
C GLY A 680 8.99 15.85 13.90
N VAL A 681 8.83 14.92 14.82
CA VAL A 681 9.88 13.99 15.25
C VAL A 681 9.32 12.58 15.13
N GLU A 682 9.85 11.80 14.22
CA GLU A 682 9.53 10.39 14.04
C GLU A 682 10.47 9.55 14.89
N ASN A 683 9.95 8.46 15.47
CA ASN A 683 10.69 7.56 16.34
C ASN A 683 11.46 8.31 17.44
N LEU A 684 10.72 9.02 18.30
CA LEU A 684 11.27 9.92 19.33
C LEU A 684 12.30 9.25 20.23
N LEU A 685 12.11 7.96 20.56
CA LEU A 685 13.01 7.19 21.43
C LEU A 685 14.23 6.65 20.70
N ASP A 686 14.30 6.72 19.37
CA ASP A 686 15.37 6.19 18.54
C ASP A 686 15.53 4.66 18.69
N ASP A 687 14.42 3.95 18.75
CA ASP A 687 14.41 2.49 18.85
C ASP A 687 14.88 1.88 17.50
N GLU A 688 15.71 0.85 17.56
CA GLU A 688 16.34 0.20 16.40
C GLU A 688 15.95 -1.28 16.30
N ASP A 689 14.66 -1.56 16.35
CA ASP A 689 14.13 -2.92 16.32
C ASP A 689 14.18 -3.54 14.91
N VAL A 690 14.15 -4.87 14.84
CA VAL A 690 13.88 -5.61 13.58
C VAL A 690 12.38 -5.49 13.29
N VAL A 691 12.03 -4.83 12.19
CA VAL A 691 10.61 -4.62 11.79
C VAL A 691 10.18 -5.49 10.62
N ALA A 692 11.13 -6.11 9.93
CA ALA A 692 10.88 -7.08 8.86
C ALA A 692 12.10 -7.97 8.64
N ARG A 693 11.89 -9.10 7.95
CA ARG A 693 12.96 -9.98 7.48
C ARG A 693 12.77 -10.23 5.99
N ALA A 694 13.69 -9.72 5.20
CA ALA A 694 13.68 -9.85 3.74
C ALA A 694 15.10 -9.65 3.16
N PRO A 695 15.54 -10.43 2.16
CA PRO A 695 14.90 -11.67 1.74
C PRO A 695 15.05 -12.75 2.81
N LYS A 696 14.03 -13.57 2.97
CA LYS A 696 13.99 -14.68 3.92
C LYS A 696 14.36 -14.26 5.36
N ASP A 697 15.61 -14.51 5.80
CA ASP A 697 16.09 -14.28 7.18
C ASP A 697 16.78 -12.91 7.37
N GLY A 698 16.86 -12.08 6.34
CA GLY A 698 17.58 -10.80 6.38
C GLY A 698 16.88 -9.75 7.24
N ALA A 699 17.49 -9.30 8.34
CA ALA A 699 16.91 -8.32 9.23
C ALA A 699 16.84 -6.91 8.60
N ARG A 700 15.70 -6.23 8.75
CA ARG A 700 15.46 -4.83 8.39
C ARG A 700 15.25 -4.01 9.64
N SER A 701 15.95 -2.89 9.74
CA SER A 701 15.83 -2.00 10.88
C SER A 701 14.61 -1.08 10.78
N GLN A 702 14.08 -0.72 11.92
CA GLN A 702 13.20 0.42 12.06
C GLN A 702 13.90 1.71 11.60
N LYS A 703 13.13 2.63 10.99
CA LYS A 703 13.64 3.96 10.66
C LYS A 703 14.13 4.67 11.93
N PRO A 704 15.34 5.22 11.93
CA PRO A 704 15.86 5.91 13.11
C PRO A 704 15.08 7.20 13.41
N ARG A 705 15.30 7.79 14.59
CA ARG A 705 14.74 9.09 14.91
C ARG A 705 15.08 10.10 13.81
N THR A 706 14.03 10.69 13.25
CA THR A 706 14.14 11.66 12.17
C THR A 706 13.34 12.91 12.53
N MET A 707 13.97 14.07 12.38
CA MET A 707 13.34 15.37 12.64
C MET A 707 13.08 16.10 11.35
N LYS A 708 11.93 16.79 11.28
CA LYS A 708 11.59 17.68 10.17
C LYS A 708 10.95 18.95 10.69
N VAL A 709 11.12 20.03 9.96
CA VAL A 709 10.42 21.29 10.15
C VAL A 709 9.80 21.72 8.83
N GLY A 710 8.69 22.41 8.89
CA GLY A 710 8.01 22.85 7.69
C GLY A 710 7.13 24.06 7.92
N PHE A 711 6.72 24.64 6.82
CA PHE A 711 5.65 25.62 6.80
C PHE A 711 4.65 25.31 5.70
N ALA A 712 3.42 25.75 5.90
CA ALA A 712 2.35 25.71 4.92
C ALA A 712 1.80 27.09 4.72
N LEU A 713 1.60 27.47 3.46
CA LEU A 713 0.97 28.73 3.04
C LEU A 713 -0.28 28.37 2.24
N ASN A 714 -1.43 28.89 2.67
CA ASN A 714 -2.69 28.84 1.93
C ASN A 714 -2.98 30.22 1.33
N PHE A 715 -3.48 30.32 0.11
CA PHE A 715 -3.70 31.60 -0.58
C PHE A 715 -4.81 31.54 -1.61
#